data_0159e6ff5708a93420bf2229b340b802
#
_entry.id   0159e6ff5708a93420bf2229b340b802
#
_cell.length_a   1.000
_cell.length_b   1.000
_cell.length_c   1.000
_cell.angle_alpha   90.00
_cell.angle_beta   90.00
_cell.angle_gamma   90.00
#
_symmetry.space_group_name_H-M   'P 1'
#
loop_
_entity.id
_entity.type
_entity.pdbx_description
1 polymer ?
#
loop_
_entity_poly.entity_id
_entity_poly.type
_entity_poly.pdbx_seq_one_letter_code
_entity_poly.pdbx_strand_id
1 'polypeptide(L)'
;MISPPTRRRHRAALAIALAAMASGCIGVSQAKNSITSPPSTSTVDEANPLVGTAPLDQQKLIGNAPPPGEPLYSGMTSPGASLPQSATEAAPVNINADLSYPTGVAVGYGYARPTMIGFTGGGSTYGARAAPMIMPVVGDWTMPPDYAQSYYDKASEKASPGYYAVDLATFHTRVELTVTQWTSLMRFTFPASHRSNVVVNLRRAGGNVEVIGDRTLRGVATMGGRKEYDSDGPWFAAEFSRPFASFGTFHAEQDERNRGLGNEDVQAGRRAVSGNYAGAYVTFDTQAGEQVLVRIAHGHSVEEAEQRLRAAGTDWDFERVHAQARTAWAQLFDRVEVSGGTPKQRTLFYSTLYHAFASPRLIARKGDHFTGADGKAQVAGYDRYGPVPFWDTGRNQITLLMLLEPQVVQDIMRSELDRARETGYMNTSFHGDHAVFLYDGAWQRGISFDYAAVYEYLRKNATDPNGPRGYLAEYVKNGWIADIIPPGNPSPPYAGGKAGAATTLEYAWDDHALADIAKRLGKTDDAQMFMHRAANYRNVFDPSVGFMRGRTDDGKWISPFDPGEPYYNFMMKEASGWSTLWLVPHDVQGLMGLLGGRDAFNAKLDAFFSTPYEAKGVCRDCTGLIGQYVQGNQPDQQAAYLYAWSGQPWKTQALTRRILDDMYGSDATGYAFPGMDDQGSTSSWYVLSAMGFYPVDPSSPDYILGSPIFDRVRLRMGNGKIFEIVARNNSAQNMYIQSATLNGKPWNKPWFSHADIAKGATLVLTMGPEPNKAWGADPQDAPRSMSVDQQ
;
A
#
# COMPACT_ATOMS: atom_id res chain seq x y z
N MET A 1 -31.15 19.34 50.37
CA MET A 1 -32.39 18.98 51.05
C MET A 1 -33.10 18.05 50.09
N ILE A 2 -33.23 16.96 50.46
CA ILE A 2 -33.99 15.85 50.92
C ILE A 2 -33.57 14.57 50.22
N SER A 3 -33.08 13.63 51.00
CA SER A 3 -32.75 12.25 50.70
C SER A 3 -33.95 11.31 51.08
N PRO A 4 -33.79 9.98 50.95
CA PRO A 4 -34.70 9.03 50.32
C PRO A 4 -35.59 8.24 51.33
N PRO A 5 -36.23 7.14 50.93
CA PRO A 5 -36.07 5.88 51.67
C PRO A 5 -36.14 4.56 50.86
N THR A 6 -35.24 3.71 51.07
CA THR A 6 -35.05 2.44 51.84
C THR A 6 -36.14 1.34 51.77
N ARG A 7 -35.68 0.13 51.40
CA ARG A 7 -35.88 -1.25 51.85
C ARG A 7 -37.20 -1.96 51.66
N ARG A 8 -37.19 -3.21 51.16
CA ARG A 8 -37.15 -4.46 51.93
C ARG A 8 -37.03 -5.74 51.11
N ARG A 9 -36.31 -6.67 51.69
CA ARG A 9 -36.10 -8.09 51.31
C ARG A 9 -37.34 -8.95 51.51
N HIS A 10 -37.45 -10.08 50.84
CA HIS A 10 -37.87 -11.36 51.45
C HIS A 10 -37.24 -12.57 50.74
N ARG A 11 -36.73 -13.48 51.58
CA ARG A 11 -36.26 -14.85 51.31
C ARG A 11 -37.37 -15.86 51.55
N ALA A 12 -37.28 -17.06 50.97
CA ALA A 12 -37.54 -18.40 51.52
C ALA A 12 -37.60 -19.38 50.32
N ALA A 13 -36.80 -20.37 50.21
CA ALA A 13 -36.43 -21.56 50.95
C ALA A 13 -37.26 -22.81 50.55
N LEU A 14 -36.57 -23.78 49.99
CA LEU A 14 -36.49 -25.23 50.29
C LEU A 14 -37.71 -26.14 50.10
N ALA A 15 -37.56 -27.23 49.30
CA ALA A 15 -37.86 -28.57 49.76
C ALA A 15 -37.27 -29.67 48.85
N ILE A 16 -36.72 -30.65 49.54
CA ILE A 16 -36.03 -31.91 49.13
C ILE A 16 -37.07 -33.02 48.93
N ALA A 17 -36.89 -33.96 48.01
CA ALA A 17 -37.33 -35.34 48.17
C ALA A 17 -36.43 -36.33 47.40
N LEU A 18 -35.83 -37.23 48.14
CA LEU A 18 -35.09 -38.40 47.75
C LEU A 18 -36.04 -39.60 47.53
N ALA A 19 -35.67 -40.55 46.66
CA ALA A 19 -35.72 -42.00 46.78
C ALA A 19 -35.58 -42.61 45.37
N ALA A 20 -34.83 -43.60 45.06
CA ALA A 20 -34.03 -44.68 45.54
C ALA A 20 -34.11 -45.84 44.51
N MET A 21 -32.95 -46.29 44.09
CA MET A 21 -32.47 -47.62 43.64
C MET A 21 -33.27 -48.49 42.64
N ALA A 22 -32.60 -48.85 41.54
CA ALA A 22 -32.35 -50.27 41.21
C ALA A 22 -31.20 -50.41 40.17
N SER A 23 -30.34 -51.38 40.38
CA SER A 23 -29.12 -51.77 39.72
C SER A 23 -29.31 -52.32 38.29
N GLY A 24 -28.32 -52.05 37.42
CA GLY A 24 -28.14 -52.76 36.16
C GLY A 24 -26.78 -52.42 35.57
N CYS A 25 -25.80 -53.28 35.70
CA CYS A 25 -24.50 -53.23 35.02
C CYS A 25 -24.71 -53.29 33.51
N ILE A 26 -23.89 -52.51 32.74
CA ILE A 26 -23.06 -52.93 31.61
C ILE A 26 -22.64 -51.68 30.81
N GLY A 27 -21.35 -51.61 30.47
CA GLY A 27 -20.87 -50.87 29.34
C GLY A 27 -20.24 -49.49 29.64
N VAL A 28 -18.96 -49.50 29.98
CA VAL A 28 -18.09 -48.31 29.92
C VAL A 28 -17.90 -47.91 28.46
N SER A 29 -18.70 -46.94 27.98
CA SER A 29 -18.40 -46.18 26.76
C SER A 29 -17.77 -44.87 27.19
N GLN A 30 -16.48 -44.67 26.85
CA GLN A 30 -15.82 -43.37 26.99
C GLN A 30 -16.54 -42.36 26.09
N ALA A 31 -17.36 -41.53 26.66
CA ALA A 31 -17.79 -40.31 26.02
C ALA A 31 -16.58 -39.35 25.90
N LYS A 32 -16.01 -39.27 24.71
CA LYS A 32 -15.12 -38.20 24.36
C LYS A 32 -15.90 -36.88 24.52
N ASN A 33 -15.59 -36.09 25.55
CA ASN A 33 -15.92 -34.69 25.62
C ASN A 33 -15.28 -34.03 24.42
N SER A 34 -16.02 -33.84 23.33
CA SER A 34 -15.72 -32.89 22.29
C SER A 34 -15.87 -31.52 22.92
N ILE A 35 -14.78 -30.93 23.37
CA ILE A 35 -14.66 -29.49 23.54
C ILE A 35 -14.88 -28.97 22.12
N THR A 36 -16.06 -28.51 21.81
CA THR A 36 -16.31 -27.68 20.62
C THR A 36 -15.55 -26.40 20.86
N SER A 37 -14.37 -26.28 20.26
CA SER A 37 -13.71 -24.98 20.10
C SER A 37 -14.73 -24.02 19.52
N PRO A 38 -14.81 -22.76 20.01
CA PRO A 38 -15.63 -21.75 19.37
C PRO A 38 -15.24 -21.72 17.88
N PRO A 39 -16.18 -21.47 16.95
CA PRO A 39 -15.86 -21.39 15.54
C PRO A 39 -14.72 -20.39 15.39
N SER A 40 -13.62 -20.82 14.79
CA SER A 40 -12.52 -19.92 14.50
C SER A 40 -13.07 -18.83 13.60
N THR A 41 -13.07 -17.58 14.06
CA THR A 41 -13.28 -16.42 13.19
C THR A 41 -12.27 -16.54 12.05
N SER A 42 -12.76 -16.51 10.82
CA SER A 42 -11.89 -16.55 9.65
C SER A 42 -10.96 -15.34 9.72
N THR A 43 -9.68 -15.50 9.42
CA THR A 43 -8.70 -14.40 9.35
C THR A 43 -9.16 -13.23 8.48
N VAL A 44 -10.01 -13.51 7.48
CA VAL A 44 -10.63 -12.48 6.63
C VAL A 44 -11.55 -11.55 7.42
N ASP A 45 -12.20 -12.03 8.48
CA ASP A 45 -13.10 -11.21 9.31
C ASP A 45 -12.34 -10.26 10.25
N GLU A 46 -11.03 -10.44 10.39
CA GLU A 46 -10.18 -9.57 11.18
C GLU A 46 -9.68 -8.35 10.39
N ALA A 47 -9.70 -8.43 9.06
CA ALA A 47 -9.32 -7.32 8.20
C ALA A 47 -10.45 -6.29 8.04
N ASN A 48 -10.08 -5.03 8.16
CA ASN A 48 -10.98 -3.90 7.94
C ASN A 48 -10.39 -2.94 6.89
N PRO A 49 -10.86 -2.99 5.64
CA PRO A 49 -10.38 -2.09 4.57
C PRO A 49 -10.56 -0.59 4.83
N LEU A 50 -11.34 -0.18 5.83
CA LEU A 50 -11.47 1.22 6.25
C LEU A 50 -10.20 1.76 6.95
N VAL A 51 -9.30 0.90 7.40
CA VAL A 51 -7.99 1.31 7.96
C VAL A 51 -7.21 2.10 6.92
N GLY A 52 -6.70 3.28 7.28
CA GLY A 52 -6.00 4.20 6.38
C GLY A 52 -6.91 5.14 5.57
N THR A 53 -8.23 5.17 5.81
CA THR A 53 -9.16 6.04 5.08
C THR A 53 -9.55 7.32 5.83
N ALA A 54 -9.24 7.42 7.12
CA ALA A 54 -9.56 8.61 7.91
C ALA A 54 -8.49 9.70 7.77
N PRO A 55 -8.88 10.99 7.82
CA PRO A 55 -7.91 12.07 7.86
C PRO A 55 -7.11 12.07 9.18
N LEU A 56 -5.92 12.67 9.14
CA LEU A 56 -5.05 12.84 10.30
C LEU A 56 -5.45 14.07 11.16
N ASP A 57 -6.67 14.14 11.60
CA ASP A 57 -7.16 15.19 12.50
C ASP A 57 -6.96 14.87 13.98
N GLN A 58 -6.57 13.61 14.29
CA GLN A 58 -6.29 13.17 15.65
C GLN A 58 -4.78 13.23 15.96
N GLN A 59 -4.34 14.34 16.53
CA GLN A 59 -2.95 14.59 16.94
C GLN A 59 -2.33 13.49 17.82
N LYS A 60 -3.13 12.74 18.56
CA LYS A 60 -2.65 11.69 19.48
C LYS A 60 -2.05 10.47 18.78
N LEU A 61 -2.50 10.15 17.58
CA LEU A 61 -2.00 8.98 16.82
C LEU A 61 -0.64 9.24 16.17
N ILE A 62 -0.29 10.49 15.90
CA ILE A 62 0.86 10.84 15.08
C ILE A 62 1.77 11.91 15.65
N GLY A 63 1.50 12.38 16.85
CA GLY A 63 2.38 13.33 17.54
C GLY A 63 2.50 14.72 16.96
N ASN A 64 1.78 15.05 15.85
CA ASN A 64 1.93 16.31 15.12
C ASN A 64 0.62 16.98 14.81
N ALA A 65 0.65 18.32 14.93
CA ALA A 65 -0.33 19.17 14.29
C ALA A 65 0.13 19.49 12.86
N PRO A 66 -0.76 19.39 11.84
CA PRO A 66 -0.46 19.92 10.51
C PRO A 66 -0.14 21.41 10.59
N PRO A 67 0.72 21.95 9.71
CA PRO A 67 0.85 23.38 9.53
C PRO A 67 -0.54 23.98 9.29
N PRO A 68 -0.86 25.15 9.81
CA PRO A 68 -2.16 25.76 9.59
C PRO A 68 -2.50 25.88 8.10
N GLY A 69 -3.65 25.34 7.70
CA GLY A 69 -4.16 25.45 6.33
C GLY A 69 -3.72 24.37 5.34
N GLU A 70 -2.90 23.39 5.73
CA GLU A 70 -2.45 22.32 4.84
C GLU A 70 -2.96 20.96 5.31
N PRO A 71 -3.62 20.17 4.43
CA PRO A 71 -3.98 18.80 4.75
C PRO A 71 -2.75 17.90 4.73
N LEU A 72 -2.61 17.07 5.76
CA LEU A 72 -1.62 16.00 5.80
C LEU A 72 -2.17 14.72 5.14
N TYR A 73 -1.30 13.95 4.53
CA TYR A 73 -1.66 12.65 4.00
C TYR A 73 -1.83 11.61 5.11
N SER A 74 -2.86 10.80 4.98
CA SER A 74 -3.18 9.74 5.92
C SER A 74 -3.62 8.49 5.16
N GLY A 75 -2.78 7.46 5.17
CA GLY A 75 -3.03 6.18 4.54
C GLY A 75 -3.45 6.24 3.07
N MET A 76 -4.49 6.99 2.80
CA MET A 76 -5.09 7.17 1.47
C MET A 76 -5.44 5.84 0.80
N THR A 77 -5.87 4.88 1.61
CA THR A 77 -6.30 3.55 1.18
C THR A 77 -7.73 3.58 0.67
N SER A 78 -8.09 2.58 -0.13
CA SER A 78 -9.46 2.38 -0.60
C SER A 78 -10.19 1.35 0.26
N PRO A 79 -11.43 1.62 0.72
CA PRO A 79 -12.25 0.61 1.39
C PRO A 79 -13.00 -0.29 0.41
N GLY A 80 -12.73 -0.18 -0.89
CA GLY A 80 -13.43 -0.88 -1.94
C GLY A 80 -13.20 -2.40 -1.94
N ALA A 81 -14.07 -3.10 -2.64
CA ALA A 81 -13.94 -4.53 -2.89
C ALA A 81 -12.87 -4.77 -3.97
N SER A 82 -11.87 -5.61 -3.68
CA SER A 82 -10.84 -6.07 -4.61
C SER A 82 -10.52 -7.54 -4.40
N LEU A 83 -9.78 -8.16 -5.31
CA LEU A 83 -9.07 -9.42 -5.11
C LEU A 83 -7.57 -9.14 -4.89
N PRO A 84 -6.80 -10.11 -4.37
CA PRO A 84 -5.35 -9.96 -4.37
C PRO A 84 -4.85 -9.66 -5.79
N GLN A 85 -4.15 -8.52 -5.95
CA GLN A 85 -3.55 -8.07 -7.21
C GLN A 85 -4.53 -8.05 -8.42
N SER A 86 -5.82 -7.80 -8.16
CA SER A 86 -6.82 -7.82 -9.24
C SER A 86 -6.69 -6.63 -10.19
N ALA A 87 -7.13 -6.84 -11.43
CA ALA A 87 -7.27 -5.77 -12.41
C ALA A 87 -8.35 -4.76 -12.01
N THR A 88 -9.32 -5.19 -11.23
CA THR A 88 -10.55 -4.44 -10.93
C THR A 88 -10.74 -4.24 -9.44
N GLU A 89 -11.28 -3.07 -9.08
CA GLU A 89 -11.77 -2.73 -7.76
C GLU A 89 -13.13 -2.06 -7.89
N ALA A 90 -14.05 -2.35 -6.97
CA ALA A 90 -15.31 -1.64 -6.84
C ALA A 90 -15.28 -0.82 -5.54
N ALA A 91 -15.27 0.50 -5.65
CA ALA A 91 -15.01 1.38 -4.50
C ALA A 91 -16.06 2.49 -4.36
N PRO A 92 -16.38 2.90 -3.11
CA PRO A 92 -17.19 4.10 -2.87
C PRO A 92 -16.39 5.36 -3.20
N VAL A 93 -17.11 6.41 -3.62
CA VAL A 93 -16.54 7.74 -3.91
C VAL A 93 -17.35 8.78 -3.13
N ASN A 94 -16.70 9.52 -2.25
CA ASN A 94 -17.31 10.57 -1.45
C ASN A 94 -16.53 11.89 -1.45
N ILE A 95 -15.41 11.91 -2.19
CA ILE A 95 -14.62 13.11 -2.46
C ILE A 95 -14.48 13.24 -3.97
N ASN A 96 -14.69 14.45 -4.47
CA ASN A 96 -14.42 14.74 -5.87
C ASN A 96 -12.93 14.51 -6.15
N ALA A 97 -12.60 13.61 -7.07
CA ALA A 97 -11.22 13.30 -7.45
C ALA A 97 -10.43 14.54 -7.91
N ASP A 98 -11.13 15.51 -8.51
CA ASP A 98 -10.53 16.80 -8.90
C ASP A 98 -10.07 17.63 -7.69
N LEU A 99 -10.60 17.35 -6.50
CA LEU A 99 -10.30 18.02 -5.24
C LEU A 99 -9.55 17.12 -4.25
N SER A 100 -9.32 15.86 -4.60
CA SER A 100 -8.73 14.87 -3.67
C SER A 100 -7.28 15.20 -3.33
N TYR A 101 -6.48 15.55 -4.31
CA TYR A 101 -5.07 15.88 -4.10
C TYR A 101 -4.85 17.06 -3.14
N PRO A 102 -5.56 18.21 -3.27
CA PRO A 102 -5.47 19.30 -2.30
C PRO A 102 -6.05 18.96 -0.92
N THR A 103 -6.91 17.95 -0.82
CA THR A 103 -7.56 17.56 0.45
C THR A 103 -6.81 16.45 1.20
N GLY A 104 -5.66 16.00 0.70
CA GLY A 104 -4.89 14.91 1.30
C GLY A 104 -5.50 13.53 1.13
N VAL A 105 -6.44 13.35 0.18
CA VAL A 105 -7.10 12.06 -0.08
C VAL A 105 -7.04 11.77 -1.58
N ALA A 106 -6.24 10.80 -2.00
CA ALA A 106 -5.99 10.50 -3.42
C ALA A 106 -6.97 9.50 -4.05
N VAL A 107 -7.70 8.74 -3.25
CA VAL A 107 -8.51 7.60 -3.72
C VAL A 107 -10.01 7.88 -3.87
N GLY A 108 -10.43 9.14 -3.75
CA GLY A 108 -11.82 9.53 -3.88
C GLY A 108 -12.71 9.18 -2.69
N TYR A 109 -12.16 8.62 -1.62
CA TYR A 109 -12.88 8.30 -0.39
C TYR A 109 -12.16 8.81 0.86
N GLY A 110 -12.90 9.47 1.75
CA GLY A 110 -12.44 9.90 3.08
C GLY A 110 -13.50 9.57 4.13
N TYR A 111 -13.09 8.87 5.19
CA TYR A 111 -14.01 8.35 6.21
C TYR A 111 -14.87 9.42 6.89
N ALA A 112 -14.34 10.63 7.08
CA ALA A 112 -15.06 11.72 7.74
C ALA A 112 -16.15 12.41 6.88
N ARG A 113 -16.28 12.07 5.59
CA ARG A 113 -17.24 12.72 4.70
C ARG A 113 -18.66 12.20 4.93
N PRO A 114 -19.67 13.10 5.01
CA PRO A 114 -21.05 12.70 5.31
C PRO A 114 -21.86 12.29 4.09
N THR A 115 -21.37 12.55 2.87
CA THR A 115 -22.12 12.31 1.63
C THR A 115 -21.38 11.38 0.70
N MET A 116 -22.10 10.48 0.05
CA MET A 116 -21.64 9.64 -1.04
C MET A 116 -21.99 10.30 -2.36
N ILE A 117 -21.04 10.35 -3.30
CA ILE A 117 -21.26 10.93 -4.63
C ILE A 117 -21.31 9.88 -5.73
N GLY A 118 -20.96 8.63 -5.42
CA GLY A 118 -21.08 7.51 -6.33
C GLY A 118 -20.18 6.34 -5.98
N PHE A 119 -20.09 5.41 -6.92
CA PHE A 119 -19.26 4.21 -6.83
C PHE A 119 -18.51 4.03 -8.15
N THR A 120 -17.26 3.59 -8.10
CA THR A 120 -16.48 3.30 -9.30
C THR A 120 -16.31 1.80 -9.47
N GLY A 121 -16.29 1.36 -10.72
CA GLY A 121 -16.00 -0.02 -11.09
C GLY A 121 -14.56 -0.24 -11.55
N GLY A 122 -13.78 0.83 -11.64
CA GLY A 122 -12.34 0.79 -11.91
C GLY A 122 -11.60 1.39 -10.73
N GLY A 123 -10.74 0.63 -10.09
CA GLY A 123 -9.98 1.08 -8.94
C GLY A 123 -8.76 1.89 -9.34
N SER A 124 -8.40 2.85 -8.50
CA SER A 124 -7.14 3.56 -8.62
C SER A 124 -6.62 3.94 -7.24
N THR A 125 -5.36 3.72 -7.02
CA THR A 125 -4.66 4.15 -5.81
C THR A 125 -4.10 5.56 -5.93
N TYR A 126 -3.80 6.05 -7.14
CA TYR A 126 -3.31 7.41 -7.35
C TYR A 126 -4.12 8.14 -8.39
N GLY A 127 -4.79 9.22 -7.98
CA GLY A 127 -5.59 10.02 -8.88
C GLY A 127 -6.79 9.23 -9.40
N ALA A 128 -7.72 8.97 -8.49
CA ALA A 128 -8.89 8.15 -8.71
C ALA A 128 -9.45 8.30 -10.11
N ARG A 129 -9.43 7.22 -10.88
CA ARG A 129 -10.37 7.04 -11.96
C ARG A 129 -11.74 6.84 -11.37
N ALA A 130 -12.34 7.93 -10.95
CA ALA A 130 -13.72 7.90 -10.52
C ALA A 130 -14.69 7.85 -11.70
N ALA A 131 -14.21 7.50 -12.89
CA ALA A 131 -15.03 7.43 -14.11
C ALA A 131 -14.92 6.05 -14.78
N PRO A 132 -16.05 5.43 -15.20
CA PRO A 132 -17.39 5.97 -14.95
C PRO A 132 -17.78 5.85 -13.47
N MET A 133 -18.37 6.89 -12.93
CA MET A 133 -18.96 6.89 -11.60
C MET A 133 -20.42 6.49 -11.68
N ILE A 134 -20.82 5.55 -10.86
CA ILE A 134 -22.18 4.99 -10.85
C ILE A 134 -22.88 5.45 -9.58
N MET A 135 -24.11 6.00 -9.72
CA MET A 135 -24.89 6.46 -8.59
C MET A 135 -26.35 6.03 -8.74
N PRO A 136 -26.93 5.24 -7.81
CA PRO A 136 -28.35 5.00 -7.77
C PRO A 136 -29.08 6.23 -7.21
N VAL A 137 -30.15 6.65 -7.88
CA VAL A 137 -30.94 7.85 -7.55
C VAL A 137 -32.42 7.52 -7.66
N VAL A 138 -33.23 7.90 -6.68
CA VAL A 138 -34.66 7.65 -6.67
C VAL A 138 -35.44 8.95 -6.78
N GLY A 139 -36.44 8.97 -7.65
CA GLY A 139 -37.32 10.10 -7.87
C GLY A 139 -36.97 10.94 -9.08
N ASP A 140 -37.59 12.10 -9.17
CA ASP A 140 -37.32 13.10 -10.20
C ASP A 140 -35.98 13.80 -9.96
N TRP A 141 -35.39 14.27 -11.04
CA TRP A 141 -34.17 15.07 -10.96
C TRP A 141 -34.47 16.40 -10.23
N THR A 142 -34.03 16.51 -8.99
CA THR A 142 -34.08 17.75 -8.19
C THR A 142 -32.82 18.57 -8.32
N MET A 143 -31.79 17.94 -8.89
CA MET A 143 -30.50 18.52 -9.22
C MET A 143 -30.00 17.87 -10.51
N PRO A 144 -29.03 18.48 -11.17
CA PRO A 144 -28.35 17.86 -12.30
C PRO A 144 -27.79 16.46 -11.97
N PRO A 145 -27.89 15.49 -12.91
CA PRO A 145 -27.44 14.11 -12.65
C PRO A 145 -25.99 13.96 -12.21
N ASP A 146 -25.08 14.84 -12.67
CA ASP A 146 -23.66 14.82 -12.29
C ASP A 146 -23.42 15.33 -10.86
N TYR A 147 -24.39 16.02 -10.24
CA TYR A 147 -24.38 16.44 -8.84
C TYR A 147 -25.13 15.48 -7.91
N ALA A 148 -25.62 14.36 -8.42
CA ALA A 148 -26.32 13.38 -7.59
C ALA A 148 -25.43 12.93 -6.43
N GLN A 149 -25.90 13.17 -5.21
CA GLN A 149 -25.22 12.77 -3.98
C GLN A 149 -26.25 12.36 -2.93
N SER A 150 -25.83 11.54 -2.01
CA SER A 150 -26.66 11.06 -0.89
C SER A 150 -25.93 11.17 0.43
N TYR A 151 -26.59 11.65 1.47
CA TYR A 151 -26.19 11.30 2.82
C TYR A 151 -26.23 9.80 2.99
N TYR A 152 -25.41 9.24 3.85
CA TYR A 152 -25.42 7.83 4.15
C TYR A 152 -25.29 7.58 5.65
N ASP A 153 -25.84 6.46 6.09
CA ASP A 153 -25.70 6.03 7.48
C ASP A 153 -24.36 5.32 7.67
N LYS A 154 -23.46 5.97 8.41
CA LYS A 154 -22.17 5.40 8.77
C LYS A 154 -22.28 4.07 9.51
N ALA A 155 -23.32 3.85 10.29
CA ALA A 155 -23.53 2.58 10.98
C ALA A 155 -23.88 1.42 10.02
N SER A 156 -24.42 1.76 8.83
CA SER A 156 -24.70 0.78 7.77
C SER A 156 -23.49 0.43 6.93
N GLU A 157 -22.44 1.23 6.99
CA GLU A 157 -21.23 1.04 6.20
C GLU A 157 -20.46 -0.20 6.66
N LYS A 158 -20.16 -1.09 5.72
CA LYS A 158 -19.42 -2.33 5.94
C LYS A 158 -18.36 -2.50 4.87
N ALA A 159 -17.13 -2.73 5.28
CA ALA A 159 -16.06 -3.11 4.40
C ALA A 159 -15.39 -4.40 4.91
N SER A 160 -15.11 -5.30 4.01
CA SER A 160 -14.31 -6.50 4.26
C SER A 160 -13.59 -6.89 2.96
N PRO A 161 -12.52 -7.71 3.01
CA PRO A 161 -11.84 -8.12 1.80
C PRO A 161 -12.78 -8.71 0.75
N GLY A 162 -12.84 -8.04 -0.41
CA GLY A 162 -13.74 -8.42 -1.51
C GLY A 162 -15.20 -7.95 -1.42
N TYR A 163 -15.54 -7.11 -0.44
CA TYR A 163 -16.90 -6.61 -0.25
C TYR A 163 -16.96 -5.22 0.37
N TYR A 164 -17.91 -4.41 -0.12
CA TYR A 164 -18.30 -3.15 0.51
C TYR A 164 -19.81 -2.97 0.46
N ALA A 165 -20.41 -2.32 1.48
CA ALA A 165 -21.82 -1.99 1.49
C ALA A 165 -22.13 -0.72 2.27
N VAL A 166 -23.23 -0.01 1.88
CA VAL A 166 -23.70 1.20 2.55
C VAL A 166 -25.18 1.47 2.22
N ASP A 167 -25.89 2.09 3.16
CA ASP A 167 -27.26 2.55 2.95
C ASP A 167 -27.29 4.06 2.64
N LEU A 168 -27.74 4.42 1.44
CA LEU A 168 -27.88 5.78 0.96
C LEU A 168 -29.19 6.38 1.52
N ALA A 169 -29.07 7.27 2.50
CA ALA A 169 -30.21 7.80 3.25
C ALA A 169 -31.14 8.68 2.40
N THR A 170 -30.58 9.49 1.47
CA THR A 170 -31.37 10.38 0.62
C THR A 170 -32.25 9.61 -0.36
N PHE A 171 -31.73 8.49 -0.88
CA PHE A 171 -32.42 7.70 -1.92
C PHE A 171 -33.03 6.40 -1.36
N HIS A 172 -32.90 6.13 -0.05
CA HIS A 172 -33.37 4.91 0.59
C HIS A 172 -32.93 3.64 -0.14
N THR A 173 -31.72 3.64 -0.64
CA THR A 173 -31.18 2.58 -1.48
C THR A 173 -29.96 1.96 -0.81
N ARG A 174 -29.96 0.63 -0.62
CA ARG A 174 -28.77 -0.10 -0.20
C ARG A 174 -27.89 -0.37 -1.42
N VAL A 175 -26.59 -0.13 -1.27
CA VAL A 175 -25.56 -0.42 -2.26
C VAL A 175 -24.63 -1.48 -1.70
N GLU A 176 -24.31 -2.50 -2.50
CA GLU A 176 -23.37 -3.55 -2.20
C GLU A 176 -22.46 -3.76 -3.39
N LEU A 177 -21.16 -3.92 -3.12
CA LEU A 177 -20.10 -4.03 -4.12
C LEU A 177 -19.30 -5.31 -3.89
N THR A 178 -18.99 -6.03 -4.96
CA THR A 178 -18.01 -7.12 -4.99
C THR A 178 -17.35 -7.18 -6.36
N VAL A 179 -16.34 -8.03 -6.54
CA VAL A 179 -15.57 -8.10 -7.77
C VAL A 179 -15.26 -9.52 -8.21
N THR A 180 -15.09 -9.69 -9.50
CA THR A 180 -14.31 -10.78 -10.09
C THR A 180 -12.92 -10.26 -10.51
N GLN A 181 -12.11 -11.08 -11.15
CA GLN A 181 -10.81 -10.63 -11.69
C GLN A 181 -10.94 -9.46 -12.67
N TRP A 182 -12.01 -9.41 -13.48
CA TRP A 182 -12.16 -8.47 -14.59
C TRP A 182 -13.37 -7.56 -14.50
N THR A 183 -14.29 -7.82 -13.58
CA THR A 183 -15.54 -7.06 -13.48
C THR A 183 -15.85 -6.67 -12.06
N SER A 184 -16.34 -5.44 -11.90
CA SER A 184 -17.08 -5.03 -10.70
C SER A 184 -18.52 -5.51 -10.80
N LEU A 185 -19.09 -5.95 -9.70
CA LEU A 185 -20.49 -6.28 -9.58
C LEU A 185 -21.11 -5.46 -8.46
N MET A 186 -22.05 -4.60 -8.81
CA MET A 186 -22.77 -3.74 -7.88
C MET A 186 -24.22 -4.17 -7.79
N ARG A 187 -24.78 -4.21 -6.59
CA ARG A 187 -26.18 -4.52 -6.31
C ARG A 187 -26.84 -3.33 -5.64
N PHE A 188 -27.91 -2.83 -6.26
CA PHE A 188 -28.73 -1.76 -5.72
C PHE A 188 -30.07 -2.32 -5.29
N THR A 189 -30.43 -2.20 -4.00
CA THR A 189 -31.72 -2.58 -3.47
C THR A 189 -32.56 -1.33 -3.31
N PHE A 190 -33.59 -1.17 -4.16
CA PHE A 190 -34.38 0.04 -4.28
C PHE A 190 -35.66 -0.01 -3.41
N PRO A 191 -36.19 1.17 -3.03
CA PRO A 191 -37.56 1.28 -2.56
C PRO A 191 -38.56 1.10 -3.74
N ALA A 192 -39.86 1.07 -3.44
CA ALA A 192 -40.89 1.12 -4.50
C ALA A 192 -40.83 2.49 -5.20
N SER A 193 -40.63 2.49 -6.51
CA SER A 193 -40.56 3.71 -7.30
C SER A 193 -40.70 3.41 -8.80
N HIS A 194 -41.42 4.25 -9.53
CA HIS A 194 -41.42 4.25 -11.00
C HIS A 194 -40.18 4.93 -11.59
N ARG A 195 -39.32 5.52 -10.74
CA ARG A 195 -38.11 6.27 -11.12
C ARG A 195 -36.92 5.89 -10.24
N SER A 196 -36.55 4.64 -10.31
CA SER A 196 -35.30 4.14 -9.75
C SER A 196 -34.23 4.25 -10.83
N ASN A 197 -33.41 5.28 -10.74
CA ASN A 197 -32.42 5.60 -11.76
C ASN A 197 -31.04 5.08 -11.35
N VAL A 198 -30.23 4.70 -12.36
CA VAL A 198 -28.79 4.52 -12.21
C VAL A 198 -28.10 5.50 -13.14
N VAL A 199 -27.36 6.42 -12.54
CA VAL A 199 -26.56 7.43 -13.26
C VAL A 199 -25.18 6.87 -13.52
N VAL A 200 -24.70 7.04 -14.76
CA VAL A 200 -23.33 6.74 -15.19
C VAL A 200 -22.68 8.05 -15.62
N ASN A 201 -21.79 8.56 -14.80
CA ASN A 201 -21.20 9.91 -14.95
C ASN A 201 -19.72 9.82 -15.30
N LEU A 202 -19.32 10.43 -16.42
CA LEU A 202 -17.92 10.49 -16.85
C LEU A 202 -17.14 11.64 -16.17
N ARG A 203 -17.87 12.55 -15.48
CA ARG A 203 -17.29 13.69 -14.75
C ARG A 203 -16.44 14.59 -15.64
N ARG A 204 -15.49 15.32 -15.03
CA ARG A 204 -14.54 16.22 -15.72
C ARG A 204 -13.62 15.52 -16.70
N ALA A 205 -13.44 14.21 -16.53
CA ALA A 205 -12.57 13.45 -17.42
C ALA A 205 -12.93 13.57 -18.91
N GLY A 206 -14.21 13.86 -19.20
CA GLY A 206 -14.71 13.83 -20.56
C GLY A 206 -14.75 12.42 -21.14
N GLY A 207 -15.19 12.33 -22.38
CA GLY A 207 -15.29 11.06 -23.07
C GLY A 207 -16.59 10.89 -23.82
N ASN A 208 -17.05 9.67 -23.97
CA ASN A 208 -18.36 9.36 -24.52
C ASN A 208 -19.04 8.21 -23.76
N VAL A 209 -20.35 8.21 -23.79
CA VAL A 209 -21.17 7.09 -23.34
C VAL A 209 -22.28 6.83 -24.35
N GLU A 210 -22.54 5.56 -24.61
CA GLU A 210 -23.58 5.08 -25.52
C GLU A 210 -24.45 4.02 -24.88
N VAL A 211 -25.76 4.14 -25.07
CA VAL A 211 -26.79 3.17 -24.64
C VAL A 211 -27.04 2.16 -25.75
N ILE A 212 -26.73 0.90 -25.50
CA ILE A 212 -26.86 -0.21 -26.43
C ILE A 212 -28.02 -1.12 -26.01
N GLY A 213 -29.03 -1.22 -26.90
CA GLY A 213 -30.24 -2.01 -26.58
C GLY A 213 -31.00 -1.46 -25.39
N ASP A 214 -31.34 -2.34 -24.45
CA ASP A 214 -32.16 -2.05 -23.28
C ASP A 214 -31.51 -2.51 -21.95
N ARG A 215 -30.20 -2.96 -22.01
CA ARG A 215 -29.47 -3.47 -20.83
C ARG A 215 -28.03 -3.03 -20.74
N THR A 216 -27.48 -2.38 -21.78
CA THR A 216 -26.03 -2.17 -21.85
C THR A 216 -25.68 -0.71 -22.08
N LEU A 217 -24.64 -0.26 -21.41
CA LEU A 217 -23.92 1.00 -21.67
C LEU A 217 -22.48 0.68 -22.02
N ARG A 218 -21.87 1.50 -22.88
CA ARG A 218 -20.43 1.45 -23.17
C ARG A 218 -19.89 2.84 -23.40
N GLY A 219 -18.60 2.99 -23.27
CA GLY A 219 -17.98 4.28 -23.52
C GLY A 219 -16.50 4.33 -23.18
N VAL A 220 -15.98 5.54 -23.22
CA VAL A 220 -14.62 5.85 -22.82
C VAL A 220 -14.64 7.05 -21.86
N ALA A 221 -13.91 6.95 -20.76
CA ALA A 221 -13.64 8.05 -19.84
C ALA A 221 -12.19 8.48 -20.06
N THR A 222 -12.00 9.64 -20.73
CA THR A 222 -10.65 10.15 -21.03
C THR A 222 -10.13 10.92 -19.85
N MET A 223 -9.37 10.27 -18.98
CA MET A 223 -8.83 10.92 -17.79
C MET A 223 -7.51 11.64 -18.04
N GLY A 224 -7.40 12.84 -17.46
CA GLY A 224 -6.13 13.51 -17.20
C GLY A 224 -5.43 12.91 -15.96
N GLY A 225 -5.17 11.60 -15.94
CA GLY A 225 -4.42 10.93 -14.88
C GLY A 225 -3.00 10.58 -15.29
N ARG A 226 -2.20 10.14 -14.34
CA ARG A 226 -0.87 9.57 -14.62
C ARG A 226 -1.04 8.26 -15.37
N LYS A 227 -0.79 8.29 -16.68
CA LYS A 227 -0.94 7.12 -17.58
C LYS A 227 -0.13 5.91 -17.15
N GLU A 228 0.95 6.13 -16.41
CA GLU A 228 1.82 5.07 -15.90
C GLU A 228 1.14 4.12 -14.91
N TYR A 229 0.05 4.54 -14.26
CA TYR A 229 -0.70 3.70 -13.31
C TYR A 229 -1.98 3.09 -13.90
N ASP A 230 -2.15 3.17 -15.20
CA ASP A 230 -3.35 2.86 -15.95
C ASP A 230 -3.40 1.39 -16.37
N SER A 231 -3.68 0.48 -15.41
CA SER A 231 -3.70 -0.96 -15.67
C SER A 231 -4.94 -1.47 -16.42
N ASP A 232 -6.08 -0.79 -16.26
CA ASP A 232 -7.38 -1.32 -16.70
C ASP A 232 -7.92 -0.68 -17.97
N GLY A 233 -7.30 0.41 -18.47
CA GLY A 233 -7.72 1.12 -19.67
C GLY A 233 -8.92 2.05 -19.46
N PRO A 234 -9.10 3.06 -20.34
CA PRO A 234 -10.13 4.08 -20.19
C PRO A 234 -11.51 3.66 -20.69
N TRP A 235 -11.59 2.56 -21.45
CA TRP A 235 -12.84 2.07 -22.02
C TRP A 235 -13.60 1.24 -20.99
N PHE A 236 -14.93 1.32 -21.04
CA PHE A 236 -15.80 0.52 -20.19
C PHE A 236 -17.00 -0.03 -20.94
N ALA A 237 -17.53 -1.15 -20.43
CA ALA A 237 -18.83 -1.70 -20.79
C ALA A 237 -19.56 -2.06 -19.49
N ALA A 238 -20.83 -1.69 -19.38
CA ALA A 238 -21.68 -1.96 -18.24
C ALA A 238 -22.97 -2.67 -18.70
N GLU A 239 -23.31 -3.76 -18.02
CA GLU A 239 -24.54 -4.53 -18.29
C GLU A 239 -25.41 -4.57 -17.03
N PHE A 240 -26.72 -4.44 -17.20
CA PHE A 240 -27.70 -4.48 -16.13
C PHE A 240 -28.46 -5.82 -16.11
N SER A 241 -28.78 -6.32 -14.94
CA SER A 241 -29.44 -7.61 -14.73
C SER A 241 -30.84 -7.70 -15.35
N ARG A 242 -31.46 -6.56 -15.64
CA ARG A 242 -32.81 -6.46 -16.25
C ARG A 242 -32.87 -5.29 -17.24
N PRO A 243 -33.84 -5.32 -18.20
CA PRO A 243 -34.05 -4.20 -19.08
C PRO A 243 -34.46 -2.95 -18.32
N PHE A 244 -33.96 -1.79 -18.74
CA PHE A 244 -34.43 -0.51 -18.23
C PHE A 244 -35.74 -0.08 -18.94
N ALA A 245 -36.65 0.55 -18.18
CA ALA A 245 -37.92 1.05 -18.70
C ALA A 245 -37.74 2.28 -19.57
N SER A 246 -36.77 3.13 -19.24
CA SER A 246 -36.37 4.30 -20.01
C SER A 246 -34.92 4.65 -19.76
N PHE A 247 -34.38 5.53 -20.60
CA PHE A 247 -33.01 6.01 -20.53
C PHE A 247 -32.88 7.40 -21.12
N GLY A 248 -31.75 8.04 -20.89
CA GLY A 248 -31.37 9.28 -21.51
C GLY A 248 -29.88 9.60 -21.25
N THR A 249 -29.47 10.72 -21.79
CA THR A 249 -28.11 11.27 -21.60
C THR A 249 -28.19 12.67 -21.05
N PHE A 250 -27.06 13.11 -20.49
CA PHE A 250 -26.87 14.48 -20.04
C PHE A 250 -25.45 14.96 -20.39
N HIS A 251 -25.33 16.26 -20.53
CA HIS A 251 -24.06 16.93 -20.74
C HIS A 251 -24.09 18.27 -19.97
N ALA A 252 -23.10 18.50 -19.14
CA ALA A 252 -22.92 19.76 -18.45
C ALA A 252 -21.90 20.65 -19.19
N GLU A 253 -22.27 21.88 -19.45
CA GLU A 253 -21.32 22.92 -19.87
C GLU A 253 -20.76 23.61 -18.61
N GLN A 254 -19.49 23.47 -18.37
CA GLN A 254 -18.85 24.16 -17.25
C GLN A 254 -18.53 25.59 -17.63
N ASP A 255 -19.06 26.57 -16.89
CA ASP A 255 -18.53 27.92 -16.88
C ASP A 255 -17.24 27.95 -16.05
N GLU A 256 -16.10 28.27 -16.67
CA GLU A 256 -14.79 28.33 -15.99
C GLU A 256 -14.77 29.32 -14.80
N ARG A 257 -15.73 30.25 -14.75
CA ARG A 257 -15.85 31.28 -13.69
C ARG A 257 -16.65 30.83 -12.48
N ASN A 258 -17.56 29.87 -12.68
CA ASN A 258 -18.38 29.28 -11.62
C ASN A 258 -18.08 27.78 -11.53
N ARG A 259 -17.07 27.41 -10.78
CA ARG A 259 -16.75 26.01 -10.51
C ARG A 259 -17.99 25.27 -9.99
N GLY A 260 -18.76 24.66 -10.90
CA GLY A 260 -19.81 23.75 -10.54
C GLY A 260 -21.25 24.06 -10.95
N LEU A 261 -21.54 25.06 -11.74
CA LEU A 261 -22.93 25.39 -12.19
C LEU A 261 -22.95 25.59 -13.72
N GLY A 262 -23.02 24.48 -14.46
CA GLY A 262 -23.39 24.52 -15.88
C GLY A 262 -24.87 24.31 -16.11
N ASN A 263 -25.39 24.73 -17.25
CA ASN A 263 -26.70 24.32 -17.73
C ASN A 263 -26.61 22.89 -18.23
N GLU A 264 -27.34 21.98 -17.63
CA GLU A 264 -27.35 20.59 -18.04
C GLU A 264 -28.39 20.34 -19.12
N ASP A 265 -27.95 19.77 -20.21
CA ASP A 265 -28.82 19.27 -21.28
C ASP A 265 -29.17 17.81 -20.97
N VAL A 266 -30.25 17.60 -20.20
CA VAL A 266 -30.80 16.27 -19.90
C VAL A 266 -31.78 15.89 -21.01
N GLN A 267 -31.42 14.89 -21.84
CA GLN A 267 -32.24 14.44 -22.96
C GLN A 267 -32.72 12.98 -22.77
N ALA A 268 -34.03 12.83 -22.54
CA ALA A 268 -34.71 11.54 -22.50
C ALA A 268 -34.68 10.86 -23.88
N GLY A 269 -34.40 9.57 -23.89
CA GLY A 269 -34.38 8.74 -25.11
C GLY A 269 -33.14 8.93 -26.01
N ARG A 270 -32.26 9.88 -25.69
CA ARG A 270 -30.99 10.05 -26.41
C ARG A 270 -30.05 8.92 -26.05
N ARG A 271 -29.44 8.29 -27.09
CA ARG A 271 -28.60 7.11 -26.92
C ARG A 271 -27.12 7.39 -26.71
N ALA A 272 -26.63 8.55 -27.13
CA ALA A 272 -25.20 8.81 -27.08
C ALA A 272 -24.93 10.29 -26.76
N VAL A 273 -23.86 10.52 -26.00
CA VAL A 273 -23.35 11.84 -25.68
C VAL A 273 -21.85 11.78 -25.55
N SER A 274 -21.16 12.88 -25.86
CA SER A 274 -19.72 13.05 -25.66
C SER A 274 -19.41 14.44 -25.18
N GLY A 275 -18.31 14.57 -24.46
CA GLY A 275 -17.83 15.83 -23.88
C GLY A 275 -17.37 15.68 -22.44
N ASN A 276 -16.98 16.80 -21.86
CA ASN A 276 -16.71 16.88 -20.42
C ASN A 276 -18.04 16.83 -19.66
N TYR A 277 -18.05 16.22 -18.49
CA TYR A 277 -19.27 16.04 -17.67
C TYR A 277 -20.44 15.35 -18.40
N ALA A 278 -20.11 14.59 -19.46
CA ALA A 278 -21.09 13.78 -20.15
C ALA A 278 -21.46 12.55 -19.30
N GLY A 279 -22.68 12.05 -19.47
CA GLY A 279 -23.15 10.87 -18.78
C GLY A 279 -24.45 10.33 -19.36
N ALA A 280 -24.88 9.19 -18.84
CA ALA A 280 -26.15 8.57 -19.16
C ALA A 280 -26.89 8.20 -17.86
N TYR A 281 -28.21 8.07 -17.96
CA TYR A 281 -29.02 7.50 -16.91
C TYR A 281 -29.94 6.42 -17.51
N VAL A 282 -30.20 5.40 -16.71
CA VAL A 282 -31.15 4.35 -17.01
C VAL A 282 -32.17 4.26 -15.87
N THR A 283 -33.44 4.06 -16.20
CA THR A 283 -34.55 4.09 -15.24
C THR A 283 -35.24 2.72 -15.15
N PHE A 284 -35.54 2.33 -13.95
CA PHE A 284 -36.25 1.08 -13.63
C PHE A 284 -37.55 1.41 -12.88
N ASP A 285 -38.54 0.59 -13.10
CA ASP A 285 -39.76 0.52 -12.27
C ASP A 285 -39.51 -0.57 -11.23
N THR A 286 -39.50 -0.19 -9.93
CA THR A 286 -39.12 -1.10 -8.85
C THR A 286 -40.20 -1.20 -7.77
N GLN A 287 -40.35 -2.39 -7.20
CA GLN A 287 -41.02 -2.64 -5.95
C GLN A 287 -40.07 -2.46 -4.76
N ALA A 288 -40.62 -2.31 -3.56
CA ALA A 288 -39.80 -2.20 -2.35
C ALA A 288 -38.94 -3.45 -2.14
N GLY A 289 -37.65 -3.26 -2.00
CA GLY A 289 -36.69 -4.34 -1.84
C GLY A 289 -36.21 -4.98 -3.17
N GLU A 290 -36.68 -4.48 -4.30
CA GLU A 290 -36.25 -5.01 -5.60
C GLU A 290 -34.81 -4.66 -5.91
N GLN A 291 -34.09 -5.64 -6.43
CA GLN A 291 -32.66 -5.53 -6.71
C GLN A 291 -32.39 -5.31 -8.20
N VAL A 292 -31.54 -4.35 -8.50
CA VAL A 292 -30.94 -4.15 -9.82
C VAL A 292 -29.44 -4.32 -9.66
N LEU A 293 -28.85 -5.20 -10.46
CA LEU A 293 -27.40 -5.40 -10.48
C LEU A 293 -26.83 -4.77 -11.74
N VAL A 294 -25.63 -4.23 -11.62
CA VAL A 294 -24.81 -3.77 -12.74
C VAL A 294 -23.43 -4.42 -12.66
N ARG A 295 -22.98 -4.92 -13.78
CA ARG A 295 -21.65 -5.48 -13.98
C ARG A 295 -20.87 -4.54 -14.89
N ILE A 296 -19.64 -4.19 -14.50
CA ILE A 296 -18.81 -3.25 -15.25
C ILE A 296 -17.47 -3.90 -15.49
N ALA A 297 -17.01 -3.84 -16.75
CA ALA A 297 -15.66 -4.21 -17.16
C ALA A 297 -14.96 -3.02 -17.77
N HIS A 298 -13.64 -2.98 -17.62
CA HIS A 298 -12.76 -1.99 -18.23
C HIS A 298 -11.82 -2.64 -19.23
N GLY A 299 -11.24 -1.85 -20.13
CA GLY A 299 -10.27 -2.31 -21.12
C GLY A 299 -9.56 -1.17 -21.83
N HIS A 300 -8.51 -1.52 -22.60
CA HIS A 300 -7.78 -0.56 -23.44
C HIS A 300 -8.48 -0.30 -24.77
N SER A 301 -9.55 -1.06 -25.07
CA SER A 301 -10.51 -0.80 -26.15
C SER A 301 -11.92 -1.17 -25.68
N VAL A 302 -12.95 -0.73 -26.45
CA VAL A 302 -14.34 -1.10 -26.17
C VAL A 302 -14.56 -2.60 -26.35
N GLU A 303 -13.91 -3.19 -27.34
CA GLU A 303 -13.98 -4.63 -27.65
C GLU A 303 -13.44 -5.46 -26.48
N GLU A 304 -12.33 -5.03 -25.86
CA GLU A 304 -11.74 -5.69 -24.70
C GLU A 304 -12.69 -5.59 -23.49
N ALA A 305 -13.24 -4.40 -23.19
CA ALA A 305 -14.19 -4.23 -22.10
C ALA A 305 -15.44 -5.11 -22.33
N GLU A 306 -16.00 -5.15 -23.54
CA GLU A 306 -17.13 -6.03 -23.87
C GLU A 306 -16.77 -7.52 -23.81
N GLN A 307 -15.56 -7.90 -24.20
CA GLN A 307 -15.08 -9.29 -24.10
C GLN A 307 -14.99 -9.73 -22.63
N ARG A 308 -14.41 -8.90 -21.78
CA ARG A 308 -14.34 -9.15 -20.33
C ARG A 308 -15.72 -9.25 -19.70
N LEU A 309 -16.65 -8.39 -20.13
CA LEU A 309 -18.04 -8.42 -19.69
C LEU A 309 -18.73 -9.73 -20.08
N ARG A 310 -18.58 -10.17 -21.33
CA ARG A 310 -19.09 -11.46 -21.83
C ARG A 310 -18.48 -12.66 -21.12
N ALA A 311 -17.17 -12.60 -20.83
CA ALA A 311 -16.45 -13.67 -20.10
C ALA A 311 -16.95 -13.84 -18.65
N ALA A 312 -17.51 -12.80 -18.05
CA ALA A 312 -18.14 -12.89 -16.74
C ALA A 312 -19.45 -13.72 -16.73
N GLY A 313 -19.96 -14.08 -17.91
CA GLY A 313 -21.15 -14.92 -18.07
C GLY A 313 -22.47 -14.18 -17.84
N THR A 314 -23.57 -14.91 -17.83
CA THR A 314 -24.93 -14.38 -17.66
C THR A 314 -25.48 -14.57 -16.25
N ASP A 315 -24.67 -15.14 -15.37
CA ASP A 315 -25.03 -15.38 -13.98
C ASP A 315 -24.90 -14.12 -13.13
N TRP A 316 -25.97 -13.74 -12.45
CA TRP A 316 -26.08 -12.55 -11.58
C TRP A 316 -26.04 -12.91 -10.09
N ASP A 317 -25.49 -14.08 -9.74
CA ASP A 317 -25.37 -14.52 -8.34
C ASP A 317 -24.29 -13.71 -7.60
N PHE A 318 -24.74 -12.64 -6.97
CA PHE A 318 -23.89 -11.75 -6.18
C PHE A 318 -23.21 -12.48 -5.00
N GLU A 319 -23.96 -13.34 -4.31
CA GLU A 319 -23.43 -14.04 -3.12
C GLU A 319 -22.32 -15.02 -3.50
N ARG A 320 -22.45 -15.68 -4.66
CA ARG A 320 -21.40 -16.57 -5.17
C ARG A 320 -20.13 -15.79 -5.51
N VAL A 321 -20.26 -14.63 -6.18
CA VAL A 321 -19.10 -13.79 -6.52
C VAL A 321 -18.43 -13.26 -5.25
N HIS A 322 -19.21 -12.79 -4.29
CA HIS A 322 -18.70 -12.35 -2.98
C HIS A 322 -17.97 -13.48 -2.23
N ALA A 323 -18.56 -14.68 -2.18
CA ALA A 323 -17.92 -15.83 -1.55
C ALA A 323 -16.61 -16.24 -2.22
N GLN A 324 -16.52 -16.11 -3.54
CA GLN A 324 -15.27 -16.35 -4.29
C GLN A 324 -14.20 -15.30 -3.95
N ALA A 325 -14.57 -14.02 -3.89
CA ALA A 325 -13.66 -12.95 -3.50
C ALA A 325 -13.13 -13.15 -2.08
N ARG A 326 -14.02 -13.46 -1.13
CA ARG A 326 -13.65 -13.81 0.25
C ARG A 326 -12.70 -15.01 0.31
N THR A 327 -12.94 -16.06 -0.49
CA THR A 327 -12.10 -17.25 -0.53
C THR A 327 -10.69 -16.93 -1.03
N ALA A 328 -10.56 -16.07 -2.05
CA ALA A 328 -9.26 -15.66 -2.56
C ALA A 328 -8.41 -14.96 -1.47
N TRP A 329 -9.03 -14.07 -0.69
CA TRP A 329 -8.37 -13.43 0.44
C TRP A 329 -8.03 -14.39 1.57
N ALA A 330 -8.94 -15.32 1.90
CA ALA A 330 -8.67 -16.35 2.92
C ALA A 330 -7.43 -17.17 2.55
N GLN A 331 -7.30 -17.60 1.30
CA GLN A 331 -6.14 -18.36 0.81
C GLN A 331 -4.81 -17.59 0.94
N LEU A 332 -4.84 -16.26 0.76
CA LEU A 332 -3.66 -15.43 0.97
C LEU A 332 -3.36 -15.27 2.46
N PHE A 333 -4.35 -14.94 3.28
CA PHE A 333 -4.16 -14.72 4.72
C PHE A 333 -3.72 -15.99 5.46
N ASP A 334 -4.18 -17.17 5.02
CA ASP A 334 -3.75 -18.45 5.57
C ASP A 334 -2.25 -18.75 5.34
N ARG A 335 -1.56 -17.92 4.53
CA ARG A 335 -0.10 -18.01 4.41
C ARG A 335 0.63 -17.35 5.57
N VAL A 336 -0.03 -16.46 6.31
CA VAL A 336 0.56 -15.77 7.46
C VAL A 336 -0.39 -15.88 8.65
N GLU A 337 -0.17 -16.90 9.46
CA GLU A 337 -0.94 -17.14 10.68
C GLU A 337 -0.26 -16.43 11.86
N VAL A 338 -1.00 -15.60 12.60
CA VAL A 338 -0.52 -14.94 13.82
C VAL A 338 -1.34 -15.38 15.02
N SER A 339 -0.71 -15.51 16.18
CA SER A 339 -1.41 -15.79 17.44
C SER A 339 -0.85 -14.94 18.57
N GLY A 340 -1.71 -14.62 19.53
CA GLY A 340 -1.44 -13.56 20.51
C GLY A 340 -1.75 -12.18 19.92
N GLY A 341 -1.21 -11.15 20.53
CA GLY A 341 -1.52 -9.75 20.20
C GLY A 341 -2.92 -9.31 20.67
N THR A 342 -3.16 -8.01 20.63
CA THR A 342 -4.47 -7.43 20.93
C THR A 342 -5.41 -7.48 19.72
N PRO A 343 -6.74 -7.35 19.90
CA PRO A 343 -7.66 -7.22 18.75
C PRO A 343 -7.26 -6.08 17.79
N LYS A 344 -6.85 -4.92 18.32
CA LYS A 344 -6.33 -3.80 17.51
C LYS A 344 -5.16 -4.26 16.62
N GLN A 345 -4.16 -4.91 17.19
CA GLN A 345 -2.96 -5.35 16.47
C GLN A 345 -3.30 -6.39 15.38
N ARG A 346 -4.24 -7.30 15.66
CA ARG A 346 -4.69 -8.29 14.68
C ARG A 346 -5.46 -7.63 13.52
N THR A 347 -6.39 -6.72 13.83
CA THR A 347 -7.12 -5.95 12.81
C THR A 347 -6.15 -5.13 11.95
N LEU A 348 -5.19 -4.43 12.54
CA LEU A 348 -4.18 -3.67 11.78
C LEU A 348 -3.34 -4.61 10.89
N PHE A 349 -2.91 -5.74 11.43
CA PHE A 349 -2.09 -6.70 10.68
C PHE A 349 -2.79 -7.22 9.42
N TYR A 350 -4.03 -7.72 9.54
CA TYR A 350 -4.75 -8.25 8.39
C TYR A 350 -5.27 -7.14 7.44
N SER A 351 -5.56 -5.95 7.96
CA SER A 351 -5.93 -4.79 7.13
C SER A 351 -4.75 -4.29 6.30
N THR A 352 -3.57 -4.17 6.91
CA THR A 352 -2.36 -3.76 6.18
C THR A 352 -1.89 -4.88 5.24
N LEU A 353 -2.06 -6.16 5.60
CA LEU A 353 -1.81 -7.26 4.68
C LEU A 353 -2.75 -7.21 3.45
N TYR A 354 -4.02 -6.84 3.65
CA TYR A 354 -4.97 -6.60 2.56
C TYR A 354 -4.46 -5.49 1.63
N HIS A 355 -4.09 -4.33 2.16
CA HIS A 355 -3.59 -3.22 1.35
C HIS A 355 -2.26 -3.53 0.65
N ALA A 356 -1.35 -4.25 1.31
CA ALA A 356 -0.06 -4.66 0.73
C ALA A 356 -0.19 -5.51 -0.53
N PHE A 357 -1.31 -6.26 -0.69
CA PHE A 357 -1.57 -7.11 -1.84
C PHE A 357 -2.58 -6.53 -2.85
N ALA A 358 -2.92 -5.25 -2.74
CA ALA A 358 -3.73 -4.55 -3.73
C ALA A 358 -2.93 -4.18 -5.00
N SER A 359 -1.60 -4.16 -4.91
CA SER A 359 -0.66 -3.79 -6.00
C SER A 359 0.50 -4.80 -6.08
N PRO A 360 1.19 -4.95 -7.24
CA PRO A 360 0.83 -4.43 -8.55
C PRO A 360 -0.39 -5.15 -9.13
N ARG A 361 -1.14 -4.46 -10.01
CA ARG A 361 -2.37 -5.00 -10.60
C ARG A 361 -2.10 -5.88 -11.81
N LEU A 362 -2.90 -6.92 -11.96
CA LEU A 362 -2.92 -7.76 -13.14
C LEU A 362 -3.45 -6.96 -14.35
N ILE A 363 -2.76 -7.03 -15.49
CA ILE A 363 -3.19 -6.44 -16.76
C ILE A 363 -3.88 -7.49 -17.64
N ALA A 364 -3.28 -8.69 -17.75
CA ALA A 364 -3.78 -9.77 -18.59
C ALA A 364 -3.41 -11.13 -18.00
N ARG A 365 -4.31 -12.09 -18.09
CA ARG A 365 -4.02 -13.50 -17.84
C ARG A 365 -3.34 -14.13 -19.04
N LYS A 366 -2.63 -15.22 -18.82
CA LYS A 366 -2.08 -16.03 -19.89
C LYS A 366 -3.17 -16.39 -20.91
N GLY A 367 -2.95 -15.99 -22.17
CA GLY A 367 -3.87 -16.18 -23.29
C GLY A 367 -4.78 -14.99 -23.58
N ASP A 368 -4.85 -13.99 -22.70
CA ASP A 368 -5.64 -12.78 -22.94
C ASP A 368 -4.93 -11.84 -23.92
N HIS A 369 -5.72 -11.06 -24.64
CA HIS A 369 -5.23 -9.94 -25.42
C HIS A 369 -5.01 -8.72 -24.52
N PHE A 370 -3.96 -7.98 -24.79
CA PHE A 370 -3.66 -6.71 -24.11
C PHE A 370 -2.89 -5.75 -25.02
N THR A 371 -2.79 -4.50 -24.64
CA THR A 371 -1.96 -3.52 -25.32
C THR A 371 -0.63 -3.35 -24.59
N GLY A 372 0.49 -3.58 -25.26
CA GLY A 372 1.84 -3.39 -24.71
C GLY A 372 2.18 -1.92 -24.47
N ALA A 373 3.27 -1.64 -23.76
CA ALA A 373 3.75 -0.28 -23.50
C ALA A 373 4.17 0.46 -24.80
N ASP A 374 4.44 -0.28 -25.87
CA ASP A 374 4.70 0.26 -27.21
C ASP A 374 3.42 0.56 -28.01
N GLY A 375 2.23 0.39 -27.42
CA GLY A 375 0.93 0.60 -28.04
C GLY A 375 0.46 -0.53 -28.97
N LYS A 376 1.18 -1.64 -29.05
CA LYS A 376 0.80 -2.76 -29.93
C LYS A 376 -0.06 -3.79 -29.21
N ALA A 377 -1.02 -4.35 -29.94
CA ALA A 377 -1.81 -5.47 -29.46
C ALA A 377 -0.94 -6.74 -29.38
N GLN A 378 -1.05 -7.44 -28.27
CA GLN A 378 -0.28 -8.64 -27.95
C GLN A 378 -1.18 -9.70 -27.29
N VAL A 379 -0.66 -10.93 -27.16
CA VAL A 379 -1.29 -12.01 -26.39
C VAL A 379 -0.35 -12.38 -25.25
N ALA A 380 -0.88 -12.41 -24.05
CA ALA A 380 -0.10 -12.69 -22.84
C ALA A 380 0.36 -14.16 -22.79
N GLY A 381 1.65 -14.39 -22.68
CA GLY A 381 2.24 -15.71 -22.51
C GLY A 381 2.21 -16.22 -21.06
N TYR A 382 1.94 -15.35 -20.12
CA TYR A 382 1.89 -15.55 -18.65
C TYR A 382 0.97 -14.48 -18.05
N ASP A 383 0.73 -14.51 -16.75
CA ASP A 383 -0.07 -13.49 -16.07
C ASP A 383 0.73 -12.17 -16.00
N ARG A 384 0.32 -11.17 -16.80
CA ARG A 384 1.04 -9.91 -16.96
C ARG A 384 0.54 -8.85 -15.96
N TYR A 385 1.49 -8.21 -15.30
CA TYR A 385 1.24 -7.19 -14.29
C TYR A 385 1.56 -5.78 -14.79
N GLY A 386 0.92 -4.78 -14.18
CA GLY A 386 1.17 -3.36 -14.38
C GLY A 386 2.56 -2.93 -13.91
N PRO A 387 2.96 -1.68 -14.26
CA PRO A 387 4.25 -1.16 -13.82
C PRO A 387 4.32 -1.09 -12.30
N VAL A 388 5.49 -1.44 -11.76
CA VAL A 388 5.76 -1.40 -10.32
C VAL A 388 6.25 0.00 -9.94
N PRO A 389 5.68 0.66 -8.91
CA PRO A 389 6.19 1.92 -8.39
C PRO A 389 7.40 1.65 -7.48
N PHE A 390 8.55 1.40 -8.07
CA PHE A 390 9.74 0.88 -7.39
C PHE A 390 10.28 1.79 -6.29
N TRP A 391 10.14 3.12 -6.41
CA TRP A 391 10.61 4.02 -5.36
C TRP A 391 9.89 3.78 -4.04
N ASP A 392 8.60 3.47 -4.09
CA ASP A 392 7.76 3.18 -2.94
C ASP A 392 7.89 1.71 -2.52
N THR A 393 7.44 0.80 -3.40
CA THR A 393 7.20 -0.62 -3.09
C THR A 393 8.46 -1.48 -3.17
N GLY A 394 9.48 -1.04 -3.91
CA GLY A 394 10.75 -1.75 -4.04
C GLY A 394 11.50 -1.94 -2.72
N ARG A 395 11.25 -1.08 -1.73
CA ARG A 395 11.93 -1.09 -0.42
C ARG A 395 11.49 -2.23 0.50
N ASN A 396 10.24 -2.69 0.40
CA ASN A 396 9.70 -3.68 1.35
C ASN A 396 8.60 -4.57 0.79
N GLN A 397 7.61 -4.02 0.07
CA GLN A 397 6.47 -4.79 -0.45
C GLN A 397 6.93 -5.92 -1.37
N ILE A 398 7.85 -5.65 -2.29
CA ILE A 398 8.41 -6.67 -3.19
C ILE A 398 9.04 -7.82 -2.42
N THR A 399 9.72 -7.53 -1.29
CA THR A 399 10.27 -8.58 -0.43
C THR A 399 9.17 -9.41 0.24
N LEU A 400 8.07 -8.77 0.69
CA LEU A 400 6.91 -9.50 1.23
C LEU A 400 6.29 -10.41 0.16
N LEU A 401 6.14 -9.92 -1.07
CA LEU A 401 5.68 -10.73 -2.21
C LEU A 401 6.62 -11.90 -2.51
N MET A 402 7.96 -11.69 -2.48
CA MET A 402 8.94 -12.77 -2.68
C MET A 402 8.81 -13.88 -1.64
N LEU A 403 8.47 -13.53 -0.41
CA LEU A 403 8.28 -14.51 0.66
C LEU A 403 6.99 -15.31 0.47
N LEU A 404 5.89 -14.66 0.08
CA LEU A 404 4.56 -15.26 0.06
C LEU A 404 4.15 -15.79 -1.31
N GLU A 405 4.47 -15.05 -2.39
CA GLU A 405 3.99 -15.27 -3.76
C GLU A 405 5.12 -15.24 -4.82
N PRO A 406 6.19 -16.06 -4.69
CA PRO A 406 7.35 -15.99 -5.59
C PRO A 406 6.99 -16.24 -7.07
N GLN A 407 5.88 -16.94 -7.35
CA GLN A 407 5.40 -17.14 -8.71
C GLN A 407 4.84 -15.84 -9.30
N VAL A 408 4.09 -15.08 -8.50
CA VAL A 408 3.59 -13.75 -8.88
C VAL A 408 4.77 -12.80 -9.12
N VAL A 409 5.78 -12.83 -8.23
CA VAL A 409 7.01 -12.05 -8.42
C VAL A 409 7.72 -12.42 -9.73
N GLN A 410 7.80 -13.70 -10.06
CA GLN A 410 8.41 -14.13 -11.32
C GLN A 410 7.66 -13.58 -12.55
N ASP A 411 6.33 -13.51 -12.49
CA ASP A 411 5.50 -12.96 -13.56
C ASP A 411 5.58 -11.42 -13.58
N ILE A 412 5.74 -10.75 -12.44
CA ILE A 412 6.06 -9.31 -12.36
C ILE A 412 7.43 -9.06 -13.00
N MET A 413 8.46 -9.84 -12.69
CA MET A 413 9.80 -9.74 -13.30
C MET A 413 9.74 -9.89 -14.83
N ARG A 414 8.95 -10.84 -15.34
CA ARG A 414 8.72 -10.99 -16.80
C ARG A 414 8.02 -9.77 -17.38
N SER A 415 7.01 -9.24 -16.67
CA SER A 415 6.24 -8.07 -17.11
C SER A 415 7.12 -6.82 -17.22
N GLU A 416 8.00 -6.60 -16.26
CA GLU A 416 8.95 -5.48 -16.28
C GLU A 416 10.02 -5.66 -17.39
N LEU A 417 10.54 -6.88 -17.59
CA LEU A 417 11.50 -7.16 -18.66
C LEU A 417 10.85 -6.98 -20.06
N ASP A 418 9.61 -7.45 -20.25
CA ASP A 418 8.91 -7.27 -21.53
C ASP A 418 8.58 -5.81 -21.78
N ARG A 419 8.20 -5.05 -20.74
CA ARG A 419 8.06 -3.59 -20.82
C ARG A 419 9.37 -2.92 -21.23
N ALA A 420 10.50 -3.37 -20.67
CA ALA A 420 11.82 -2.87 -21.06
C ALA A 420 12.16 -3.18 -22.53
N ARG A 421 11.75 -4.35 -23.05
CA ARG A 421 11.88 -4.70 -24.46
C ARG A 421 11.00 -3.81 -25.36
N GLU A 422 9.80 -3.48 -24.93
CA GLU A 422 8.83 -2.64 -25.63
C GLU A 422 9.28 -1.17 -25.68
N THR A 423 9.84 -0.64 -24.57
CA THR A 423 10.21 0.77 -24.44
C THR A 423 11.68 1.07 -24.68
N GLY A 424 12.53 0.04 -24.61
CA GLY A 424 13.98 0.14 -24.74
C GLY A 424 14.75 0.35 -23.45
N TYR A 425 14.06 0.56 -22.30
CA TYR A 425 14.65 0.81 -20.99
C TYR A 425 13.84 0.15 -19.88
N MET A 426 14.51 -0.18 -18.77
CA MET A 426 13.85 -0.62 -17.54
C MET A 426 13.07 0.54 -16.90
N ASN A 427 11.95 0.23 -16.28
CA ASN A 427 11.11 1.17 -15.54
C ASN A 427 11.87 1.79 -14.35
N THR A 428 11.91 3.11 -14.23
CA THR A 428 12.58 3.85 -13.15
C THR A 428 11.63 4.51 -12.17
N SER A 429 10.34 4.47 -12.39
CA SER A 429 9.25 4.98 -11.54
C SER A 429 9.64 6.07 -10.50
N PHE A 430 9.17 7.27 -10.66
CA PHE A 430 9.25 8.43 -9.78
C PHE A 430 10.68 8.96 -9.49
N HIS A 431 11.56 8.18 -8.85
CA HIS A 431 12.90 8.59 -8.47
C HIS A 431 13.83 7.35 -8.31
N GLY A 432 15.14 7.48 -8.50
CA GLY A 432 16.06 6.35 -8.49
C GLY A 432 15.94 5.42 -9.71
N ASP A 433 16.52 4.22 -9.60
CA ASP A 433 16.44 3.15 -10.62
C ASP A 433 16.22 1.78 -9.95
N HIS A 434 15.31 1.76 -8.99
CA HIS A 434 15.12 0.68 -8.02
C HIS A 434 14.55 -0.62 -8.59
N ALA A 435 14.29 -0.70 -9.90
CA ALA A 435 13.98 -1.98 -10.54
C ALA A 435 15.07 -3.04 -10.26
N VAL A 436 16.30 -2.62 -10.05
CA VAL A 436 17.42 -3.51 -9.70
C VAL A 436 17.16 -4.29 -8.42
N PHE A 437 16.44 -3.71 -7.42
CA PHE A 437 16.12 -4.38 -6.16
C PHE A 437 15.18 -5.57 -6.33
N LEU A 438 14.25 -5.48 -7.29
CA LEU A 438 13.40 -6.62 -7.64
C LEU A 438 14.24 -7.81 -8.11
N TYR A 439 15.20 -7.57 -9.01
CA TYR A 439 15.96 -8.65 -9.63
C TYR A 439 17.06 -9.20 -8.73
N ASP A 440 17.84 -8.34 -8.08
CA ASP A 440 18.86 -8.81 -7.14
C ASP A 440 18.24 -9.47 -5.92
N GLY A 441 17.24 -8.84 -5.31
CA GLY A 441 16.49 -9.41 -4.19
C GLY A 441 15.86 -10.78 -4.51
N ALA A 442 15.32 -10.94 -5.71
CA ALA A 442 14.79 -12.22 -6.19
C ALA A 442 15.89 -13.27 -6.35
N TRP A 443 17.04 -12.90 -6.91
CA TRP A 443 18.19 -13.80 -7.04
C TRP A 443 18.72 -14.25 -5.68
N GLN A 444 18.88 -13.32 -4.74
CA GLN A 444 19.30 -13.60 -3.37
C GLN A 444 18.35 -14.59 -2.65
N ARG A 445 17.07 -14.59 -3.04
CA ARG A 445 16.02 -15.45 -2.49
C ARG A 445 15.78 -16.72 -3.31
N GLY A 446 16.62 -16.97 -4.33
CA GLY A 446 16.59 -18.22 -5.12
C GLY A 446 15.45 -18.30 -6.13
N ILE A 447 14.82 -17.17 -6.51
CA ILE A 447 13.83 -17.13 -7.58
C ILE A 447 14.55 -17.26 -8.91
N SER A 448 14.20 -18.28 -9.69
CA SER A 448 14.83 -18.55 -10.99
C SER A 448 14.33 -17.57 -12.06
N PHE A 449 15.26 -16.98 -12.80
CA PHE A 449 14.95 -16.04 -13.88
C PHE A 449 16.08 -15.98 -14.91
N ASP A 450 15.85 -15.38 -16.08
CA ASP A 450 16.89 -15.03 -17.05
C ASP A 450 17.58 -13.72 -16.65
N TYR A 451 18.47 -13.81 -15.68
CA TYR A 451 19.19 -12.66 -15.15
C TYR A 451 20.16 -12.03 -16.17
N ALA A 452 20.62 -12.81 -17.16
CA ALA A 452 21.45 -12.25 -18.21
C ALA A 452 20.64 -11.32 -19.14
N ALA A 453 19.42 -11.72 -19.50
CA ALA A 453 18.55 -10.89 -20.34
C ALA A 453 18.15 -9.58 -19.66
N VAL A 454 17.81 -9.61 -18.36
CA VAL A 454 17.41 -8.39 -17.64
C VAL A 454 18.61 -7.48 -17.35
N TYR A 455 19.78 -8.06 -17.10
CA TYR A 455 21.00 -7.32 -16.84
C TYR A 455 21.34 -6.32 -17.96
N GLU A 456 21.10 -6.68 -19.21
CA GLU A 456 21.34 -5.79 -20.36
C GLU A 456 20.55 -4.47 -20.25
N TYR A 457 19.29 -4.52 -19.80
CA TYR A 457 18.45 -3.33 -19.62
C TYR A 457 18.79 -2.54 -18.35
N LEU A 458 19.06 -3.22 -17.25
CA LEU A 458 19.51 -2.58 -15.99
C LEU A 458 20.84 -1.86 -16.21
N ARG A 459 21.80 -2.53 -16.87
CA ARG A 459 23.08 -1.94 -17.24
C ARG A 459 22.90 -0.75 -18.18
N LYS A 460 22.02 -0.87 -19.18
CA LYS A 460 21.72 0.21 -20.13
C LYS A 460 21.20 1.46 -19.40
N ASN A 461 20.24 1.30 -18.47
CA ASN A 461 19.78 2.42 -17.65
C ASN A 461 20.95 3.11 -16.93
N ALA A 462 21.90 2.33 -16.39
CA ALA A 462 23.02 2.81 -15.59
C ALA A 462 24.20 3.34 -16.39
N THR A 463 24.21 3.20 -17.73
CA THR A 463 25.36 3.57 -18.58
C THR A 463 24.99 4.44 -19.78
N ASP A 464 23.75 4.49 -20.20
CA ASP A 464 23.31 5.34 -21.32
C ASP A 464 22.94 6.74 -20.81
N PRO A 465 23.71 7.79 -21.18
CA PRO A 465 23.43 9.15 -20.72
C PRO A 465 22.10 9.72 -21.26
N ASN A 466 21.52 9.10 -22.28
CA ASN A 466 20.20 9.47 -22.82
C ASN A 466 19.08 8.59 -22.26
N GLY A 467 19.41 7.71 -21.32
CA GLY A 467 18.50 6.81 -20.67
C GLY A 467 17.65 7.46 -19.59
N PRO A 468 16.86 6.65 -18.86
CA PRO A 468 15.91 7.16 -17.87
C PRO A 468 16.56 7.63 -16.56
N ARG A 469 17.84 7.24 -16.26
CA ARG A 469 18.58 7.84 -15.14
C ARG A 469 18.89 9.29 -15.44
N GLY A 470 18.14 10.22 -14.86
CA GLY A 470 18.39 11.65 -15.03
C GLY A 470 19.78 12.04 -14.52
N TYR A 471 20.44 12.95 -15.23
CA TYR A 471 21.74 13.52 -14.84
C TYR A 471 22.88 12.49 -14.74
N LEU A 472 22.78 11.34 -15.43
CA LEU A 472 23.76 10.26 -15.35
C LEU A 472 25.18 10.69 -15.77
N ALA A 473 25.29 11.49 -16.84
CA ALA A 473 26.60 11.97 -17.31
C ALA A 473 27.34 12.80 -16.23
N GLU A 474 26.59 13.61 -15.48
CA GLU A 474 27.11 14.40 -14.37
C GLU A 474 27.51 13.51 -13.19
N TYR A 475 26.65 12.56 -12.82
CA TYR A 475 26.91 11.57 -11.78
C TYR A 475 28.19 10.75 -12.06
N VAL A 476 28.34 10.28 -13.30
CA VAL A 476 29.54 9.50 -13.70
C VAL A 476 30.79 10.36 -13.70
N LYS A 477 30.70 11.61 -14.14
CA LYS A 477 31.86 12.53 -14.24
C LYS A 477 32.32 13.00 -12.87
N ASN A 478 31.39 13.42 -12.01
CA ASN A 478 31.69 14.12 -10.76
C ASN A 478 31.70 13.17 -9.56
N GLY A 479 31.00 12.06 -9.64
CA GLY A 479 30.66 11.22 -8.48
C GLY A 479 29.50 11.79 -7.64
N TRP A 480 28.83 12.85 -8.08
CA TRP A 480 27.61 13.41 -7.50
C TRP A 480 26.80 14.15 -8.55
N ILE A 481 25.52 14.38 -8.26
CA ILE A 481 24.66 15.24 -9.05
C ILE A 481 24.59 16.62 -8.39
N ALA A 482 24.90 17.65 -9.15
CA ALA A 482 24.91 19.01 -8.64
C ALA A 482 23.50 19.62 -8.64
N ASP A 483 23.19 20.40 -7.61
CA ASP A 483 22.03 21.27 -7.60
C ASP A 483 22.42 22.72 -7.93
N ILE A 484 21.49 23.43 -8.54
CA ILE A 484 21.64 24.86 -8.85
C ILE A 484 20.81 25.63 -7.84
N ILE A 485 21.40 26.58 -7.14
CA ILE A 485 20.66 27.50 -6.29
C ILE A 485 19.76 28.36 -7.21
N PRO A 486 18.44 28.28 -7.09
CA PRO A 486 17.54 29.05 -7.95
C PRO A 486 17.75 30.57 -7.73
N PRO A 487 17.91 31.37 -8.78
CA PRO A 487 18.03 32.81 -8.62
C PRO A 487 16.78 33.41 -7.97
N GLY A 488 16.96 34.09 -6.83
CA GLY A 488 15.93 34.92 -6.22
C GLY A 488 14.94 34.23 -5.29
N ASN A 489 14.99 32.92 -5.11
CA ASN A 489 14.19 32.26 -4.08
C ASN A 489 14.88 31.03 -3.48
N PRO A 490 15.46 31.12 -2.30
CA PRO A 490 16.10 29.97 -1.63
C PRO A 490 15.14 29.16 -0.74
N SER A 491 13.82 29.31 -0.87
CA SER A 491 12.87 28.57 0.00
C SER A 491 12.03 27.53 -0.74
N PRO A 492 11.78 26.33 -0.14
CA PRO A 492 10.92 25.28 -0.72
C PRO A 492 9.46 25.74 -0.86
N PRO A 493 8.67 25.09 -1.76
CA PRO A 493 9.01 23.95 -2.59
C PRO A 493 9.61 24.38 -3.93
N TYR A 494 10.84 23.95 -4.21
CA TYR A 494 11.50 24.26 -5.49
C TYR A 494 10.98 23.34 -6.59
N ALA A 495 10.14 23.83 -7.48
CA ALA A 495 9.87 23.16 -8.73
C ALA A 495 11.14 23.24 -9.61
N GLY A 496 11.67 22.09 -10.03
CA GLY A 496 12.75 22.01 -11.01
C GLY A 496 14.15 21.77 -10.49
N GLY A 497 14.33 21.46 -9.20
CA GLY A 497 15.63 20.96 -8.68
C GLY A 497 15.90 19.53 -9.12
N LYS A 498 17.17 19.10 -8.98
CA LYS A 498 17.61 17.73 -9.31
C LYS A 498 17.56 16.79 -8.12
N ALA A 499 17.27 17.28 -6.91
CA ALA A 499 17.44 16.54 -5.65
C ALA A 499 18.83 15.89 -5.57
N GLY A 500 19.88 16.64 -5.85
CA GLY A 500 21.18 16.10 -6.24
C GLY A 500 21.82 15.19 -5.22
N ALA A 501 21.76 15.54 -3.92
CA ALA A 501 22.28 14.67 -2.87
C ALA A 501 21.44 13.37 -2.78
N ALA A 502 20.12 13.45 -2.73
CA ALA A 502 19.26 12.28 -2.65
C ALA A 502 19.40 11.38 -3.89
N THR A 503 19.42 11.95 -5.11
CA THR A 503 19.61 11.17 -6.35
C THR A 503 20.99 10.48 -6.37
N THR A 504 22.04 11.14 -5.84
CA THR A 504 23.36 10.53 -5.71
C THR A 504 23.33 9.33 -4.75
N LEU A 505 22.63 9.43 -3.63
CA LEU A 505 22.49 8.34 -2.66
C LEU A 505 21.75 7.16 -3.27
N GLU A 506 20.62 7.40 -3.93
CA GLU A 506 19.81 6.35 -4.54
C GLU A 506 20.55 5.66 -5.68
N TYR A 507 21.22 6.40 -6.57
CA TYR A 507 22.05 5.77 -7.61
C TYR A 507 23.24 4.98 -7.04
N ALA A 508 23.83 5.42 -5.92
CA ALA A 508 24.89 4.64 -5.26
C ALA A 508 24.33 3.31 -4.71
N TRP A 509 23.12 3.31 -4.16
CA TRP A 509 22.44 2.10 -3.70
C TRP A 509 22.05 1.19 -4.87
N ASP A 510 21.48 1.75 -5.94
CA ASP A 510 21.15 1.01 -7.17
C ASP A 510 22.40 0.36 -7.79
N ASP A 511 23.53 1.11 -7.85
CA ASP A 511 24.79 0.61 -8.40
C ASP A 511 25.40 -0.51 -7.55
N HIS A 512 25.20 -0.52 -6.23
CA HIS A 512 25.60 -1.64 -5.36
C HIS A 512 24.86 -2.93 -5.76
N ALA A 513 23.54 -2.88 -5.87
CA ALA A 513 22.75 -4.04 -6.28
C ALA A 513 23.10 -4.50 -7.71
N LEU A 514 23.36 -3.54 -8.62
CA LEU A 514 23.78 -3.87 -9.99
C LEU A 514 25.18 -4.48 -10.04
N ALA A 515 26.10 -4.06 -9.15
CA ALA A 515 27.43 -4.68 -9.01
C ALA A 515 27.33 -6.15 -8.55
N ASP A 516 26.39 -6.48 -7.65
CA ASP A 516 26.20 -7.84 -7.20
C ASP A 516 25.65 -8.74 -8.33
N ILE A 517 24.65 -8.26 -9.09
CA ILE A 517 24.16 -8.96 -10.29
C ILE A 517 25.30 -9.17 -11.29
N ALA A 518 26.09 -8.12 -11.60
CA ALA A 518 27.21 -8.19 -12.54
C ALA A 518 28.25 -9.24 -12.08
N LYS A 519 28.61 -9.23 -10.80
CA LYS A 519 29.56 -10.19 -10.18
C LYS A 519 29.06 -11.63 -10.35
N ARG A 520 27.77 -11.89 -10.08
CA ARG A 520 27.15 -13.23 -10.23
C ARG A 520 27.11 -13.71 -11.68
N LEU A 521 26.98 -12.78 -12.63
CA LEU A 521 27.04 -13.06 -14.06
C LEU A 521 28.48 -13.16 -14.60
N GLY A 522 29.51 -12.98 -13.77
CA GLY A 522 30.92 -12.98 -14.19
C GLY A 522 31.34 -11.77 -15.02
N LYS A 523 30.59 -10.65 -14.94
CA LYS A 523 30.87 -9.37 -15.61
C LYS A 523 31.83 -8.54 -14.72
N THR A 524 33.07 -8.97 -14.60
CA THR A 524 34.03 -8.45 -13.62
C THR A 524 34.24 -6.94 -13.73
N ASP A 525 34.42 -6.42 -14.95
CA ASP A 525 34.69 -4.99 -15.18
C ASP A 525 33.50 -4.12 -14.77
N ASP A 526 32.30 -4.54 -15.14
CA ASP A 526 31.07 -3.86 -14.76
C ASP A 526 30.87 -3.94 -13.23
N ALA A 527 31.12 -5.09 -12.62
CA ALA A 527 31.01 -5.27 -11.16
C ALA A 527 31.95 -4.31 -10.41
N GLN A 528 33.18 -4.14 -10.88
CA GLN A 528 34.14 -3.20 -10.30
C GLN A 528 33.70 -1.74 -10.51
N MET A 529 33.22 -1.40 -11.71
CA MET A 529 32.77 -0.05 -12.05
C MET A 529 31.56 0.35 -11.16
N PHE A 530 30.55 -0.50 -11.09
CA PHE A 530 29.35 -0.23 -10.29
C PHE A 530 29.66 -0.23 -8.79
N MET A 531 30.50 -1.12 -8.30
CA MET A 531 30.96 -1.11 -6.91
C MET A 531 31.73 0.17 -6.55
N HIS A 532 32.54 0.69 -7.48
CA HIS A 532 33.18 2.01 -7.28
C HIS A 532 32.15 3.13 -7.17
N ARG A 533 31.11 3.13 -8.04
CA ARG A 533 30.06 4.12 -8.03
C ARG A 533 29.13 3.98 -6.80
N ALA A 534 28.95 2.78 -6.27
CA ALA A 534 28.23 2.54 -5.03
C ALA A 534 28.82 3.29 -3.81
N ALA A 535 30.10 3.68 -3.88
CA ALA A 535 30.73 4.48 -2.85
C ALA A 535 30.49 6.00 -3.01
N ASN A 536 29.78 6.45 -4.06
CA ASN A 536 29.56 7.88 -4.35
C ASN A 536 28.70 8.60 -3.30
N TYR A 537 27.95 7.89 -2.44
CA TYR A 537 27.28 8.49 -1.30
C TYR A 537 28.21 9.29 -0.40
N ARG A 538 29.52 8.95 -0.37
CA ARG A 538 30.56 9.64 0.39
C ARG A 538 30.81 11.06 -0.10
N ASN A 539 30.58 11.31 -1.39
CA ASN A 539 30.83 12.60 -2.03
C ASN A 539 29.82 13.68 -1.65
N VAL A 540 28.65 13.28 -1.13
CA VAL A 540 27.59 14.19 -0.67
C VAL A 540 27.50 14.27 0.85
N PHE A 541 28.37 13.58 1.59
CA PHE A 541 28.52 13.74 3.03
C PHE A 541 29.41 14.94 3.34
N ASP A 542 28.88 15.91 4.07
CA ASP A 542 29.64 17.09 4.53
C ASP A 542 30.07 16.88 6.00
N PRO A 543 31.36 16.57 6.25
CA PRO A 543 31.83 16.32 7.61
C PRO A 543 31.79 17.54 8.53
N SER A 544 31.73 18.75 7.95
CA SER A 544 31.68 19.99 8.74
C SER A 544 30.33 20.19 9.49
N VAL A 545 29.26 19.60 8.95
CA VAL A 545 27.91 19.65 9.53
C VAL A 545 27.42 18.28 9.97
N GLY A 546 28.06 17.19 9.52
CA GLY A 546 27.67 15.81 9.83
C GLY A 546 26.36 15.38 9.19
N PHE A 547 26.08 15.82 7.96
CA PHE A 547 24.87 15.49 7.19
C PHE A 547 25.20 15.28 5.70
N MET A 548 24.30 14.60 4.99
CA MET A 548 24.26 14.66 3.53
C MET A 548 23.84 16.05 3.11
N ARG A 549 24.52 16.61 2.10
CA ARG A 549 24.32 18.00 1.64
C ARG A 549 24.54 18.10 0.14
N GLY A 550 23.76 18.91 -0.53
CA GLY A 550 23.90 19.17 -1.95
C GLY A 550 25.21 19.90 -2.30
N ARG A 551 25.71 19.66 -3.51
CA ARG A 551 26.88 20.32 -4.09
C ARG A 551 26.51 21.04 -5.37
N THR A 552 27.28 22.09 -5.67
CA THR A 552 27.27 22.78 -6.96
C THR A 552 28.18 22.06 -7.97
N ASP A 553 28.12 22.42 -9.25
CA ASP A 553 28.96 21.84 -10.31
C ASP A 553 30.48 22.00 -10.06
N ASP A 554 30.89 23.09 -9.39
CA ASP A 554 32.28 23.32 -9.02
C ASP A 554 32.67 22.65 -7.68
N GLY A 555 31.82 21.80 -7.15
CA GLY A 555 32.06 20.98 -5.96
C GLY A 555 31.92 21.70 -4.63
N LYS A 556 31.42 22.92 -4.58
CA LYS A 556 31.12 23.63 -3.33
C LYS A 556 29.86 23.13 -2.69
N TRP A 557 29.81 23.16 -1.37
CA TRP A 557 28.59 22.87 -0.63
C TRP A 557 27.55 23.98 -0.81
N ILE A 558 26.29 23.59 -1.07
CA ILE A 558 25.18 24.53 -1.16
C ILE A 558 24.93 25.19 0.19
N SER A 559 24.83 26.52 0.20
CA SER A 559 24.61 27.32 1.41
C SER A 559 23.55 28.41 1.12
N PRO A 560 22.67 28.73 2.10
CA PRO A 560 22.55 28.11 3.43
C PRO A 560 22.05 26.67 3.40
N PHE A 561 22.29 25.89 4.46
CA PHE A 561 21.81 24.54 4.66
C PHE A 561 21.21 24.42 6.06
N ASP A 562 19.96 24.01 6.14
CA ASP A 562 19.27 23.67 7.37
C ASP A 562 18.87 22.19 7.32
N PRO A 563 19.41 21.31 8.18
CA PRO A 563 19.09 19.89 8.14
C PRO A 563 17.63 19.58 8.54
N GLY A 564 16.90 20.51 9.15
CA GLY A 564 15.49 20.38 9.50
C GLY A 564 14.53 20.87 8.41
N GLU A 565 15.02 21.44 7.33
CA GLU A 565 14.18 21.92 6.23
C GLU A 565 13.68 20.76 5.37
N PRO A 566 12.36 20.62 5.11
CA PRO A 566 11.83 19.59 4.24
C PRO A 566 12.00 20.00 2.76
N TYR A 567 13.08 19.60 2.15
CA TYR A 567 13.36 19.83 0.74
C TYR A 567 12.57 18.87 -0.13
N TYR A 568 11.88 19.36 -1.17
CA TYR A 568 11.05 18.51 -2.02
C TYR A 568 11.75 18.01 -3.29
N ASN A 569 12.45 18.85 -4.00
CA ASN A 569 13.24 18.50 -5.21
C ASN A 569 14.53 19.32 -5.30
N PHE A 570 15.06 19.74 -4.17
CA PHE A 570 16.30 20.51 -4.09
C PHE A 570 17.19 19.93 -3.01
N MET A 571 18.40 19.54 -3.34
CA MET A 571 19.29 18.72 -2.53
C MET A 571 18.69 17.35 -2.14
N MET A 572 17.52 17.34 -1.57
CA MET A 572 16.81 16.15 -1.06
C MET A 572 15.56 15.87 -1.87
N LYS A 573 15.01 14.66 -1.74
CA LYS A 573 13.75 14.25 -2.34
C LYS A 573 12.73 13.95 -1.27
N GLU A 574 11.71 14.81 -1.13
CA GLU A 574 10.63 14.66 -0.16
C GLU A 574 11.10 14.38 1.28
N ALA A 575 12.24 14.94 1.66
CA ALA A 575 12.92 14.62 2.90
C ALA A 575 13.71 15.82 3.42
N SER A 576 14.03 15.77 4.72
CA SER A 576 14.97 16.70 5.34
C SER A 576 16.42 16.15 5.29
N GLY A 577 17.39 16.96 5.67
CA GLY A 577 18.77 16.49 5.86
C GLY A 577 18.86 15.41 6.94
N TRP A 578 18.00 15.46 7.97
CA TRP A 578 17.91 14.42 8.99
C TRP A 578 17.47 13.08 8.42
N SER A 579 16.44 13.05 7.58
CA SER A 579 15.91 11.84 6.95
C SER A 579 16.91 11.28 5.92
N THR A 580 17.42 12.15 5.05
CA THR A 580 18.30 11.74 3.93
C THR A 580 19.64 11.18 4.42
N LEU A 581 20.11 11.56 5.62
CA LEU A 581 21.36 11.04 6.19
C LEU A 581 21.41 9.50 6.24
N TRP A 582 20.27 8.86 6.46
CA TRP A 582 20.17 7.41 6.67
C TRP A 582 19.90 6.61 5.39
N LEU A 583 19.86 7.27 4.23
CA LEU A 583 19.59 6.63 2.94
C LEU A 583 20.84 5.98 2.34
N VAL A 584 21.55 5.17 3.16
CA VAL A 584 22.74 4.39 2.78
C VAL A 584 22.60 2.94 3.31
N PRO A 585 21.52 2.22 2.98
CA PRO A 585 21.26 0.91 3.58
C PRO A 585 22.23 -0.17 3.09
N HIS A 586 22.83 0.00 1.92
CA HIS A 586 23.85 -0.92 1.37
C HIS A 586 25.22 -0.82 2.09
N ASP A 587 25.49 0.30 2.78
CA ASP A 587 26.79 0.50 3.46
C ASP A 587 26.66 1.25 4.80
N VAL A 588 25.89 0.70 5.72
CA VAL A 588 25.68 1.28 7.06
C VAL A 588 27.01 1.39 7.84
N GLN A 589 27.93 0.42 7.69
CA GLN A 589 29.25 0.46 8.31
C GLN A 589 30.10 1.62 7.72
N GLY A 590 30.03 1.85 6.40
CA GLY A 590 30.68 2.96 5.76
C GLY A 590 30.15 4.32 6.23
N LEU A 591 28.82 4.47 6.35
CA LEU A 591 28.19 5.65 6.94
C LEU A 591 28.63 5.85 8.39
N MET A 592 28.69 4.78 9.17
CA MET A 592 29.20 4.79 10.56
C MET A 592 30.64 5.33 10.61
N GLY A 593 31.50 4.90 9.66
CA GLY A 593 32.86 5.42 9.53
C GLY A 593 32.90 6.92 9.24
N LEU A 594 32.04 7.43 8.33
CA LEU A 594 31.94 8.86 8.00
C LEU A 594 31.50 9.70 9.21
N LEU A 595 30.65 9.17 10.07
CA LEU A 595 30.17 9.84 11.28
C LEU A 595 31.19 9.80 12.44
N GLY A 596 32.32 9.10 12.29
CA GLY A 596 33.36 9.03 13.31
C GLY A 596 33.31 7.77 14.19
N GLY A 597 32.66 6.72 13.72
CA GLY A 597 32.58 5.41 14.37
C GLY A 597 31.30 5.14 15.12
N ARG A 598 31.24 4.01 15.81
CA ARG A 598 30.04 3.44 16.43
C ARG A 598 29.35 4.39 17.42
N ASP A 599 30.10 5.01 18.31
CA ASP A 599 29.53 5.87 19.35
C ASP A 599 28.95 7.16 18.77
N ALA A 600 29.64 7.78 17.80
CA ALA A 600 29.17 8.96 17.11
C ALA A 600 27.94 8.65 16.25
N PHE A 601 27.90 7.51 15.58
CA PHE A 601 26.73 7.03 14.85
C PHE A 601 25.54 6.84 15.77
N ASN A 602 25.71 6.16 16.91
CA ASN A 602 24.64 5.98 17.90
C ASN A 602 24.14 7.33 18.44
N ALA A 603 25.04 8.25 18.78
CA ALA A 603 24.66 9.58 19.27
C ALA A 603 23.87 10.36 18.19
N LYS A 604 24.26 10.27 16.91
CA LYS A 604 23.56 10.93 15.82
C LYS A 604 22.18 10.32 15.58
N LEU A 605 22.07 8.99 15.64
CA LEU A 605 20.80 8.28 15.48
C LEU A 605 19.87 8.51 16.69
N ASP A 606 20.39 8.57 17.90
CA ASP A 606 19.64 8.98 19.10
C ASP A 606 19.11 10.42 18.96
N ALA A 607 19.94 11.33 18.45
CA ALA A 607 19.52 12.70 18.18
C ALA A 607 18.41 12.77 17.12
N PHE A 608 18.46 11.93 16.08
CA PHE A 608 17.41 11.84 15.06
C PHE A 608 16.05 11.49 15.68
N PHE A 609 15.98 10.54 16.60
CA PHE A 609 14.76 10.13 17.28
C PHE A 609 14.37 11.00 18.49
N SER A 610 15.18 11.98 18.88
CA SER A 610 14.91 12.82 20.08
C SER A 610 14.84 14.32 19.80
N THR A 611 15.47 14.82 18.75
CA THR A 611 15.40 16.25 18.40
C THR A 611 13.99 16.60 17.94
N PRO A 612 13.30 17.55 18.57
CA PRO A 612 11.94 17.92 18.19
C PRO A 612 11.83 18.32 16.72
N TYR A 613 10.78 17.85 16.07
CA TYR A 613 10.46 18.27 14.72
C TYR A 613 9.84 19.68 14.76
N GLU A 614 10.39 20.59 13.97
CA GLU A 614 9.83 21.91 13.72
C GLU A 614 9.34 21.98 12.28
N ALA A 615 8.04 22.21 12.09
CA ALA A 615 7.48 22.38 10.75
C ALA A 615 7.97 23.69 10.15
N LYS A 616 8.92 23.64 9.21
CA LYS A 616 9.51 24.80 8.55
C LYS A 616 8.94 25.04 7.15
N GLY A 617 8.30 24.05 6.57
CA GLY A 617 7.69 24.12 5.24
C GLY A 617 6.53 23.16 5.09
N VAL A 618 5.95 23.07 3.90
CA VAL A 618 4.86 22.14 3.59
C VAL A 618 5.45 20.78 3.29
N CYS A 619 5.25 19.82 4.20
CA CYS A 619 5.55 18.42 3.98
C CYS A 619 4.29 17.61 4.30
N ARG A 620 3.54 17.21 3.29
CA ARG A 620 2.26 16.51 3.47
C ARG A 620 2.44 15.06 3.95
N ASP A 621 3.58 14.45 3.60
CA ASP A 621 3.96 13.09 4.02
C ASP A 621 4.70 13.07 5.36
N CYS A 622 5.09 14.24 5.92
CA CYS A 622 5.79 14.34 7.20
C CYS A 622 4.84 14.10 8.38
N THR A 623 4.45 12.85 8.55
CA THR A 623 3.52 12.37 9.58
C THR A 623 4.07 11.14 10.27
N GLY A 624 3.60 10.85 11.48
CA GLY A 624 4.13 9.76 12.28
C GLY A 624 5.54 10.07 12.80
N LEU A 625 5.67 11.13 13.62
CA LEU A 625 6.98 11.63 14.04
C LEU A 625 7.46 11.06 15.37
N ILE A 626 8.73 10.70 15.39
CA ILE A 626 9.53 10.47 16.60
C ILE A 626 10.79 11.32 16.49
N GLY A 627 10.82 12.49 17.14
CA GLY A 627 11.86 13.47 16.88
C GLY A 627 11.82 13.91 15.41
N GLN A 628 12.94 13.76 14.68
CA GLN A 628 13.04 14.10 13.26
C GLN A 628 12.66 12.93 12.32
N TYR A 629 12.46 11.73 12.88
CA TYR A 629 12.01 10.55 12.12
C TYR A 629 10.59 10.71 11.61
N VAL A 630 10.33 10.33 10.36
CA VAL A 630 9.05 10.43 9.66
C VAL A 630 8.62 9.05 9.16
N GLN A 631 7.69 8.39 9.89
CA GLN A 631 7.15 7.09 9.47
C GLN A 631 6.38 7.17 8.14
N GLY A 632 5.76 8.30 7.87
CA GLY A 632 4.86 8.51 6.73
C GLY A 632 5.56 8.66 5.38
N ASN A 633 6.90 8.66 5.34
CA ASN A 633 7.63 8.73 4.07
C ASN A 633 8.76 7.69 4.00
N GLN A 634 8.97 7.09 2.83
CA GLN A 634 9.84 5.96 2.58
C GLN A 634 11.32 6.20 2.94
N PRO A 635 11.91 7.39 2.74
CA PRO A 635 13.33 7.63 3.08
C PRO A 635 13.70 7.32 4.53
N ASP A 636 12.74 7.34 5.46
CA ASP A 636 12.98 7.14 6.89
C ASP A 636 12.72 5.71 7.38
N GLN A 637 11.88 4.94 6.68
CA GLN A 637 11.29 3.70 7.18
C GLN A 637 12.33 2.65 7.64
N GLN A 638 13.54 2.64 7.07
CA GLN A 638 14.63 1.75 7.47
C GLN A 638 15.38 2.23 8.72
N ALA A 639 15.32 3.53 9.07
CA ALA A 639 16.19 4.13 10.06
C ALA A 639 16.03 3.53 11.48
N ALA A 640 14.81 3.12 11.86
CA ALA A 640 14.55 2.47 13.15
C ALA A 640 15.33 1.14 13.34
N TYR A 641 15.79 0.52 12.25
CA TYR A 641 16.52 -0.76 12.26
C TYR A 641 18.04 -0.62 12.29
N LEU A 642 18.59 0.58 12.08
CA LEU A 642 20.04 0.79 11.89
C LEU A 642 20.87 0.54 13.15
N TYR A 643 20.27 0.54 14.33
CA TYR A 643 20.96 0.19 15.57
C TYR A 643 21.49 -1.27 15.60
N ALA A 644 21.02 -2.14 14.70
CA ALA A 644 21.52 -3.49 14.56
C ALA A 644 22.99 -3.55 14.13
N TRP A 645 23.44 -2.59 13.32
CA TRP A 645 24.85 -2.48 12.90
C TRP A 645 25.75 -1.89 13.97
N SER A 646 25.18 -1.10 14.87
CA SER A 646 25.96 -0.37 15.87
C SER A 646 25.95 -1.04 17.25
N GLY A 647 25.46 -2.29 17.36
CA GLY A 647 25.47 -3.08 18.59
C GLY A 647 24.47 -2.63 19.66
N GLN A 648 23.41 -1.92 19.24
CA GLN A 648 22.33 -1.50 20.13
C GLN A 648 20.93 -1.96 19.63
N PRO A 649 20.75 -3.25 19.20
CA PRO A 649 19.50 -3.72 18.62
C PRO A 649 18.29 -3.58 19.56
N TRP A 650 18.52 -3.49 20.85
CA TRP A 650 17.46 -3.22 21.82
C TRP A 650 16.73 -1.88 21.59
N LYS A 651 17.40 -0.87 20.99
CA LYS A 651 16.75 0.39 20.59
C LYS A 651 15.82 0.19 19.40
N THR A 652 16.23 -0.61 18.41
CA THR A 652 15.37 -1.04 17.32
C THR A 652 14.10 -1.70 17.84
N GLN A 653 14.23 -2.61 18.82
CA GLN A 653 13.08 -3.32 19.42
C GLN A 653 12.09 -2.36 20.06
N ALA A 654 12.56 -1.37 20.80
CA ALA A 654 11.71 -0.37 21.43
C ALA A 654 11.05 0.57 20.42
N LEU A 655 11.80 1.04 19.41
CA LEU A 655 11.28 1.96 18.40
C LEU A 655 10.23 1.31 17.52
N THR A 656 10.48 0.09 17.03
CA THR A 656 9.52 -0.62 16.18
C THR A 656 8.21 -0.88 16.93
N ARG A 657 8.25 -1.27 18.23
CA ARG A 657 7.05 -1.40 19.06
C ARG A 657 6.31 -0.08 19.20
N ARG A 658 7.02 1.00 19.48
CA ARG A 658 6.43 2.33 19.60
C ARG A 658 5.74 2.76 18.31
N ILE A 659 6.39 2.57 17.15
CA ILE A 659 5.80 2.92 15.84
C ILE A 659 4.52 2.11 15.59
N LEU A 660 4.57 0.78 15.81
CA LEU A 660 3.43 -0.12 15.60
C LEU A 660 2.23 0.20 16.51
N ASP A 661 2.47 0.60 17.74
CA ASP A 661 1.41 0.85 18.73
C ASP A 661 0.83 2.27 18.66
N ASP A 662 1.67 3.29 18.40
CA ASP A 662 1.30 4.70 18.53
C ASP A 662 0.81 5.34 17.22
N MET A 663 1.23 4.82 16.05
CA MET A 663 1.05 5.53 14.78
C MET A 663 -0.08 5.02 13.90
N TYR A 664 -0.73 3.90 14.25
CA TYR A 664 -1.76 3.28 13.44
C TYR A 664 -3.08 3.12 14.19
N GLY A 665 -4.17 3.53 13.57
CA GLY A 665 -5.53 3.41 14.09
C GLY A 665 -6.33 2.30 13.40
N SER A 666 -7.18 1.60 14.15
CA SER A 666 -7.93 0.44 13.67
C SER A 666 -9.45 0.55 13.85
N ASP A 667 -9.96 1.66 14.37
CA ASP A 667 -11.39 1.85 14.63
C ASP A 667 -11.92 3.15 14.03
N ALA A 668 -13.24 3.32 14.06
CA ALA A 668 -13.96 4.44 13.45
C ALA A 668 -13.53 5.83 13.96
N THR A 669 -12.85 5.91 15.09
CA THR A 669 -12.33 7.17 15.66
C THR A 669 -10.89 7.44 15.23
N GLY A 670 -10.22 6.49 14.57
CA GLY A 670 -8.83 6.58 14.21
C GLY A 670 -8.41 5.60 13.11
N TYR A 671 -9.14 5.51 12.01
CA TYR A 671 -8.71 4.72 10.82
C TYR A 671 -7.52 5.36 10.09
N ALA A 672 -6.82 6.30 10.71
CA ALA A 672 -5.67 6.96 10.13
C ALA A 672 -4.40 6.15 10.31
N PHE A 673 -3.47 6.28 9.39
CA PHE A 673 -2.07 5.92 9.60
C PHE A 673 -1.12 6.89 8.86
N PRO A 674 0.18 6.91 9.19
CA PRO A 674 1.08 7.96 8.74
C PRO A 674 1.33 7.91 7.23
N GLY A 675 1.39 9.07 6.60
CA GLY A 675 1.68 9.25 5.18
C GLY A 675 0.68 8.60 4.25
N MET A 676 1.10 8.38 3.04
CA MET A 676 0.37 7.60 2.05
C MET A 676 0.73 6.11 2.20
N ASP A 677 -0.19 5.23 1.85
CA ASP A 677 0.10 3.78 1.81
C ASP A 677 1.04 3.41 0.67
N ASP A 678 1.08 4.26 -0.35
CA ASP A 678 1.97 4.13 -1.51
C ASP A 678 1.94 2.73 -2.11
N GLN A 679 0.71 2.34 -2.49
CA GLN A 679 0.39 1.06 -3.10
C GLN A 679 0.83 -0.17 -2.27
N GLY A 680 0.76 -0.05 -0.96
CA GLY A 680 1.07 -1.12 -0.03
C GLY A 680 2.47 -1.05 0.59
N SER A 681 3.26 -0.01 0.32
CA SER A 681 4.60 0.16 0.92
C SER A 681 4.51 0.36 2.44
N THR A 682 3.74 1.35 2.90
CA THR A 682 3.56 1.62 4.34
C THR A 682 2.85 0.46 5.05
N SER A 683 1.88 -0.16 4.40
CA SER A 683 1.23 -1.38 4.89
C SER A 683 2.20 -2.55 5.01
N SER A 684 3.10 -2.76 4.05
CA SER A 684 4.11 -3.81 4.09
C SER A 684 5.13 -3.60 5.20
N TRP A 685 5.48 -2.33 5.50
CA TRP A 685 6.30 -2.00 6.66
C TRP A 685 5.64 -2.49 7.96
N TYR A 686 4.33 -2.20 8.12
CA TYR A 686 3.58 -2.66 9.29
C TYR A 686 3.59 -4.19 9.40
N VAL A 687 3.25 -4.90 8.31
CA VAL A 687 3.18 -6.38 8.28
C VAL A 687 4.52 -6.99 8.67
N LEU A 688 5.61 -6.57 8.04
CA LEU A 688 6.95 -7.11 8.28
C LEU A 688 7.43 -6.80 9.70
N SER A 689 7.27 -5.55 10.15
CA SER A 689 7.67 -5.13 11.49
C SER A 689 6.84 -5.81 12.59
N ALA A 690 5.54 -6.02 12.37
CA ALA A 690 4.66 -6.74 13.29
C ALA A 690 5.05 -8.22 13.42
N MET A 691 5.55 -8.83 12.34
CA MET A 691 6.13 -10.18 12.38
C MET A 691 7.49 -10.21 13.12
N GLY A 692 8.14 -9.06 13.32
CA GLY A 692 9.38 -8.93 14.08
C GLY A 692 10.66 -8.83 13.26
N PHE A 693 10.59 -8.56 11.94
CA PHE A 693 11.77 -8.35 11.09
C PHE A 693 11.49 -7.39 9.93
N TYR A 694 12.56 -6.85 9.31
CA TYR A 694 12.44 -5.92 8.20
C TYR A 694 13.64 -6.04 7.24
N PRO A 695 13.44 -5.97 5.90
CA PRO A 695 14.51 -5.95 4.90
C PRO A 695 15.00 -4.51 4.71
N VAL A 696 16.01 -4.08 5.47
CA VAL A 696 16.57 -2.72 5.38
C VAL A 696 17.13 -2.44 3.99
N ASP A 697 17.79 -3.43 3.39
CA ASP A 697 18.18 -3.43 1.99
C ASP A 697 17.46 -4.56 1.25
N PRO A 698 16.48 -4.27 0.37
CA PRO A 698 15.71 -5.30 -0.33
C PRO A 698 16.54 -6.14 -1.31
N SER A 699 17.67 -5.62 -1.81
CA SER A 699 18.63 -6.35 -2.64
C SER A 699 19.43 -7.36 -1.83
N SER A 700 19.63 -7.13 -0.53
CA SER A 700 20.29 -8.08 0.39
C SER A 700 19.36 -9.27 0.72
N PRO A 701 19.93 -10.46 1.01
CA PRO A 701 19.16 -11.58 1.55
C PRO A 701 18.81 -11.42 3.03
N ASP A 702 19.25 -10.36 3.71
CA ASP A 702 19.19 -10.22 5.15
C ASP A 702 17.88 -9.57 5.63
N TYR A 703 17.42 -10.04 6.79
CA TYR A 703 16.26 -9.50 7.51
C TYR A 703 16.70 -9.09 8.91
N ILE A 704 16.50 -7.83 9.25
CA ILE A 704 16.91 -7.26 10.54
C ILE A 704 15.82 -7.51 11.57
N LEU A 705 16.19 -8.03 12.75
CA LEU A 705 15.25 -8.32 13.82
C LEU A 705 14.83 -7.04 14.54
N GLY A 706 13.51 -6.85 14.62
CA GLY A 706 12.86 -5.88 15.49
C GLY A 706 12.30 -6.59 16.74
N SER A 707 11.03 -6.28 17.09
CA SER A 707 10.33 -6.92 18.19
C SER A 707 8.93 -7.35 17.74
N PRO A 708 8.66 -8.67 17.59
CA PRO A 708 7.36 -9.13 17.13
C PRO A 708 6.25 -8.75 18.12
N ILE A 709 5.09 -8.31 17.60
CA ILE A 709 3.94 -7.97 18.47
C ILE A 709 3.08 -9.20 18.80
N PHE A 710 3.29 -10.30 18.09
CA PHE A 710 2.57 -11.55 18.27
C PHE A 710 3.39 -12.56 19.05
N ASP A 711 2.73 -13.45 19.80
CA ASP A 711 3.39 -14.56 20.50
C ASP A 711 3.96 -15.59 19.54
N ARG A 712 3.29 -15.73 18.38
CA ARG A 712 3.69 -16.65 17.33
C ARG A 712 3.29 -16.11 15.97
N VAL A 713 4.23 -16.18 15.03
CA VAL A 713 4.01 -15.93 13.59
C VAL A 713 4.40 -17.19 12.84
N ARG A 714 3.52 -17.66 11.97
CA ARG A 714 3.78 -18.81 11.11
C ARG A 714 3.62 -18.39 9.66
N LEU A 715 4.73 -18.29 8.97
CA LEU A 715 4.82 -17.89 7.58
C LEU A 715 4.95 -19.12 6.69
N ARG A 716 3.91 -19.40 5.91
CA ARG A 716 3.98 -20.42 4.84
C ARG A 716 4.56 -19.73 3.60
N MET A 717 5.86 -19.86 3.42
CA MET A 717 6.55 -19.28 2.27
C MET A 717 6.05 -19.87 0.94
N GLY A 718 6.21 -19.14 -0.14
CA GLY A 718 5.75 -19.56 -1.46
C GLY A 718 6.36 -20.85 -2.00
N ASN A 719 7.49 -21.30 -1.47
CA ASN A 719 8.09 -22.62 -1.73
C ASN A 719 7.45 -23.76 -0.89
N GLY A 720 6.39 -23.48 -0.14
CA GLY A 720 5.66 -24.42 0.72
C GLY A 720 6.33 -24.73 2.05
N LYS A 721 7.51 -24.18 2.34
CA LYS A 721 8.19 -24.32 3.62
C LYS A 721 7.62 -23.35 4.65
N ILE A 722 7.76 -23.67 5.92
CA ILE A 722 7.26 -22.85 7.02
C ILE A 722 8.45 -22.22 7.74
N PHE A 723 8.39 -20.90 7.85
CA PHE A 723 9.20 -20.14 8.80
C PHE A 723 8.32 -19.74 9.97
N GLU A 724 8.74 -20.09 11.17
CA GLU A 724 8.00 -19.83 12.39
C GLU A 724 8.82 -18.97 13.34
N ILE A 725 8.20 -17.91 13.87
CA ILE A 725 8.75 -17.07 14.92
C ILE A 725 7.91 -17.30 16.18
N VAL A 726 8.55 -17.65 17.29
CA VAL A 726 7.92 -17.86 18.60
C VAL A 726 8.52 -16.86 19.59
N ALA A 727 7.74 -15.91 20.03
CA ALA A 727 8.14 -14.91 21.01
C ALA A 727 7.62 -15.31 22.40
N ARG A 728 8.46 -15.99 23.18
CA ARG A 728 8.10 -16.45 24.54
C ARG A 728 8.07 -15.26 25.50
N ASN A 729 7.09 -15.23 26.39
CA ASN A 729 6.87 -14.16 27.36
C ASN A 729 6.60 -12.78 26.72
N ASN A 730 6.14 -12.75 25.48
CA ASN A 730 5.86 -11.50 24.77
C ASN A 730 4.71 -10.73 25.43
N SER A 731 4.86 -9.43 25.56
CA SER A 731 3.81 -8.52 26.03
C SER A 731 4.15 -7.08 25.64
N ALA A 732 3.29 -6.12 25.95
CA ALA A 732 3.59 -4.69 25.78
C ALA A 732 4.83 -4.26 26.59
N GLN A 733 5.06 -4.87 27.76
CA GLN A 733 6.22 -4.59 28.62
C GLN A 733 7.45 -5.43 28.21
N ASN A 734 7.24 -6.70 27.85
CA ASN A 734 8.32 -7.62 27.48
C ASN A 734 8.62 -7.51 25.99
N MET A 735 9.19 -6.39 25.58
CA MET A 735 9.50 -6.09 24.19
C MET A 735 10.96 -6.36 23.80
N TYR A 736 11.84 -6.61 24.76
CA TYR A 736 13.27 -6.76 24.52
C TYR A 736 13.67 -8.23 24.42
N ILE A 737 14.44 -8.59 23.40
CA ILE A 737 14.97 -9.93 23.21
C ILE A 737 16.05 -10.17 24.25
N GLN A 738 15.85 -11.16 25.12
CA GLN A 738 16.81 -11.61 26.12
C GLN A 738 17.75 -12.69 25.59
N SER A 739 17.22 -13.57 24.75
CA SER A 739 17.98 -14.61 24.05
C SER A 739 17.22 -15.08 22.83
N ALA A 740 17.93 -15.63 21.88
CA ALA A 740 17.33 -16.22 20.67
C ALA A 740 17.94 -17.59 20.36
N THR A 741 17.15 -18.44 19.70
CA THR A 741 17.63 -19.67 19.04
C THR A 741 17.05 -19.77 17.64
N LEU A 742 17.84 -20.20 16.67
CA LEU A 742 17.39 -20.58 15.34
C LEU A 742 17.57 -22.09 15.15
N ASN A 743 16.46 -22.79 14.89
CA ASN A 743 16.44 -24.25 14.80
C ASN A 743 17.08 -24.94 16.03
N GLY A 744 16.82 -24.40 17.22
CA GLY A 744 17.32 -24.91 18.50
C GLY A 744 18.77 -24.57 18.83
N LYS A 745 19.50 -23.88 17.95
CA LYS A 745 20.88 -23.41 18.19
C LYS A 745 20.87 -21.97 18.70
N PRO A 746 21.74 -21.59 19.66
CA PRO A 746 21.87 -20.21 20.10
C PRO A 746 22.08 -19.26 18.90
N TRP A 747 21.41 -18.12 18.95
CA TRP A 747 21.45 -17.11 17.88
C TRP A 747 21.66 -15.72 18.48
N ASN A 748 22.85 -15.17 18.28
CA ASN A 748 23.21 -13.86 18.87
C ASN A 748 23.12 -12.72 17.85
N LYS A 749 22.96 -13.04 16.55
CA LYS A 749 22.87 -12.03 15.50
C LYS A 749 21.52 -11.30 15.55
N PRO A 750 21.50 -9.94 15.47
CA PRO A 750 20.26 -9.18 15.39
C PRO A 750 19.65 -9.22 13.97
N TRP A 751 19.92 -10.26 13.20
CA TRP A 751 19.45 -10.49 11.85
C TRP A 751 19.53 -11.98 11.49
N PHE A 752 18.86 -12.34 10.40
CA PHE A 752 18.98 -13.65 9.75
C PHE A 752 18.92 -13.48 8.23
N SER A 753 19.48 -14.42 7.47
CA SER A 753 19.43 -14.39 6.01
C SER A 753 18.28 -15.24 5.46
N HIS A 754 17.92 -15.01 4.20
CA HIS A 754 16.94 -15.86 3.51
C HIS A 754 17.40 -17.34 3.46
N ALA A 755 18.71 -17.58 3.34
CA ALA A 755 19.26 -18.94 3.33
C ALA A 755 19.01 -19.69 4.65
N ASP A 756 18.93 -18.97 5.78
CA ASP A 756 18.66 -19.57 7.10
C ASP A 756 17.23 -20.09 7.23
N ILE A 757 16.29 -19.52 6.46
CA ILE A 757 14.87 -19.83 6.52
C ILE A 757 14.32 -20.58 5.29
N ALA A 758 15.01 -20.54 4.15
CA ALA A 758 14.51 -21.06 2.86
C ALA A 758 14.08 -22.53 2.88
N LYS A 759 14.63 -23.35 3.77
CA LYS A 759 14.28 -24.76 3.93
C LYS A 759 13.25 -25.02 5.03
N GLY A 760 12.68 -23.94 5.60
CA GLY A 760 11.89 -23.94 6.81
C GLY A 760 12.78 -23.76 8.04
N ALA A 761 12.29 -22.99 9.02
CA ALA A 761 13.03 -22.71 10.24
C ALA A 761 12.09 -22.36 11.39
N THR A 762 12.58 -22.48 12.62
CA THR A 762 11.93 -21.96 13.82
C THR A 762 12.90 -21.03 14.54
N LEU A 763 12.54 -19.75 14.61
CA LEU A 763 13.22 -18.73 15.41
C LEU A 763 12.46 -18.57 16.73
N VAL A 764 13.12 -18.85 17.83
CA VAL A 764 12.54 -18.68 19.17
C VAL A 764 13.24 -17.50 19.84
N LEU A 765 12.46 -16.50 20.23
CA LEU A 765 12.87 -15.31 20.95
C LEU A 765 12.34 -15.39 22.38
N THR A 766 13.19 -15.25 23.38
CA THR A 766 12.77 -15.08 24.78
C THR A 766 12.73 -13.59 25.06
N MET A 767 11.54 -13.09 25.38
CA MET A 767 11.30 -11.65 25.57
C MET A 767 11.33 -11.29 27.08
N GLY A 768 11.71 -10.06 27.37
CA GLY A 768 11.73 -9.51 28.74
C GLY A 768 11.54 -7.99 28.76
N PRO A 769 11.34 -7.43 29.98
CA PRO A 769 10.98 -6.00 30.15
C PRO A 769 12.19 -5.06 30.08
N GLU A 770 13.40 -5.57 30.29
CA GLU A 770 14.61 -4.76 30.34
C GLU A 770 15.45 -4.92 29.09
N PRO A 771 16.10 -3.83 28.60
CA PRO A 771 17.00 -3.89 27.47
C PRO A 771 18.17 -4.86 27.70
N ASN A 772 18.31 -5.90 26.91
CA ASN A 772 19.52 -6.72 26.89
C ASN A 772 20.58 -6.08 26.00
N LYS A 773 21.54 -5.37 26.66
CA LYS A 773 22.59 -4.66 25.95
C LYS A 773 23.77 -5.56 25.49
N ALA A 774 23.75 -6.85 25.85
CA ALA A 774 24.76 -7.79 25.44
C ALA A 774 24.39 -8.59 24.19
N TRP A 775 23.08 -8.86 23.99
CA TRP A 775 22.62 -9.61 22.83
C TRP A 775 22.75 -8.78 21.54
N GLY A 776 23.41 -9.30 20.52
CA GLY A 776 23.63 -8.63 19.23
C GLY A 776 24.58 -7.41 19.33
N ALA A 777 25.38 -7.30 20.40
CA ALA A 777 26.29 -6.16 20.60
C ALA A 777 27.69 -6.39 19.99
N ASP A 778 28.07 -7.65 19.72
CA ASP A 778 29.37 -7.98 19.13
C ASP A 778 29.45 -7.41 17.70
N PRO A 779 30.54 -6.71 17.33
CA PRO A 779 30.76 -6.26 15.97
C PRO A 779 30.71 -7.37 14.92
N GLN A 780 31.06 -8.60 15.28
CA GLN A 780 31.04 -9.77 14.41
C GLN A 780 29.62 -10.27 14.14
N ASP A 781 28.67 -9.91 14.99
CA ASP A 781 27.24 -10.21 14.83
C ASP A 781 26.50 -9.16 14.00
N ALA A 782 27.15 -8.06 13.60
CA ALA A 782 26.53 -7.01 12.79
C ALA A 782 26.05 -7.53 11.42
N PRO A 783 24.95 -6.97 10.85
CA PRO A 783 24.55 -7.30 9.50
C PRO A 783 25.60 -6.92 8.45
N ARG A 784 25.44 -7.47 7.24
CA ARG A 784 26.35 -7.18 6.10
C ARG A 784 26.39 -5.70 5.76
N SER A 785 27.50 -5.26 5.16
CA SER A 785 27.70 -3.89 4.70
C SER A 785 28.80 -3.87 3.64
N MET A 786 28.61 -3.12 2.58
CA MET A 786 29.53 -3.06 1.44
C MET A 786 30.99 -2.85 1.86
N SER A 787 31.27 -1.94 2.80
CA SER A 787 32.63 -1.63 3.26
C SER A 787 33.34 -2.79 3.99
N VAL A 788 32.60 -3.76 4.52
CA VAL A 788 33.14 -4.92 5.23
C VAL A 788 33.32 -6.11 4.27
N ASP A 789 32.41 -6.24 3.33
CA ASP A 789 32.44 -7.35 2.35
C ASP A 789 33.59 -7.20 1.31
N GLN A 790 34.23 -6.03 1.26
CA GLN A 790 35.36 -5.74 0.39
C GLN A 790 36.71 -6.04 1.06
N GLN A 791 36.79 -6.36 2.36
CA GLN A 791 37.97 -6.78 3.09
C GLN A 791 38.11 -8.30 3.08
#